data_b9cd14f0f9223918fd6cebbf50d64617
#
_entry.id   b9cd14f0f9223918fd6cebbf50d64617
#
_cell.length_a   1.000
_cell.length_b   1.000
_cell.length_c   1.000
_cell.angle_alpha   90.00
_cell.angle_beta   90.00
_cell.angle_gamma   90.00
#
_symmetry.space_group_name_H-M   'P 1'
#
loop_
_entity.id
_entity.type
_entity.pdbx_description
1 polymer ?
#
loop_
_entity_poly.entity_id
_entity_poly.type
_entity_poly.pdbx_seq_one_letter_code
_entity_poly.pdbx_strand_id
1 'polypeptide(L)'
;MKRFLTTLAILLVVILAGLTALVLLINPNDFRGYLVERVEKQSGYKLTLQDDMRWHVWPKLSIISGKMSLTAPGAEMPLVTADNMRLDVELLPLLSHQLEVKEVMLKGAVVRQTPESKAIPKISPPSTPRDISHPVIEPRANNWQLNIAKVKISDSLIIWQMKDGEQLNLRDINLSLKTDEKKQISLEMSTKVNRDRREITLNVAANADMNSYPYQIAGNITQLDYALSGIGIPENGITGSLTSDFTIQNEGVRKVSLDNLNLTANDSQLQGNISAEFSGKTRYQVDLKGEQLNLNTLLPELAVAKTTETALLSPKDNKTPSSFSLFNTAHAAPAPNATIMAKPVITSVTIENKEYDLTHWGDIEFTLKLALNKLLYKDLEINNFKIDALNNPKSLNIQTLTGHVLQGDFSLPTVISTSIVPAHISMDVTMNNIPLQPLLRVFNQPENFSGLISAKGNLEGAGYNRKAFYNYWQGTLNTSVSQFKMQGLNVPQVIQQSVAQATDKVIYPEDIESYTQADNVIAQFKLTPKGQLTINSLDAQADTYQIKGQGKVNLQRHDLDVTLLVNIKKGWGKENEFIRQLAKIDIPLRLYGDWNAVQYELNVEKLLRDQLQQKAKQAIDNWLNKQDAESPEVKALNQLLKKI
;
A
#
# COMPACT_ATOMS: atom_id res chain seq x y z
N MET A 1 52.85 0.63 -50.74
CA MET A 1 52.44 1.71 -49.82
C MET A 1 52.21 3.06 -50.51
N LYS A 2 53.14 3.60 -51.30
CA LYS A 2 52.95 4.93 -51.95
C LYS A 2 51.72 5.02 -52.87
N ARG A 3 51.45 3.96 -53.70
CA ARG A 3 50.26 3.92 -54.59
C ARG A 3 48.94 3.85 -53.80
N PHE A 4 48.91 3.17 -52.66
CA PHE A 4 47.74 3.10 -51.78
C PHE A 4 47.49 4.45 -51.11
N LEU A 5 48.53 5.14 -50.64
CA LEU A 5 48.40 6.47 -50.05
C LEU A 5 47.94 7.52 -51.07
N THR A 6 48.41 7.44 -52.33
CA THR A 6 47.94 8.37 -53.38
C THR A 6 46.51 8.09 -53.80
N THR A 7 46.09 6.86 -53.91
CA THR A 7 44.66 6.51 -54.18
C THR A 7 43.77 6.95 -53.01
N LEU A 8 44.19 6.76 -51.78
CA LEU A 8 43.45 7.22 -50.59
C LEU A 8 43.36 8.77 -50.54
N ALA A 9 44.45 9.48 -50.88
CA ALA A 9 44.48 10.93 -50.94
C ALA A 9 43.54 11.49 -52.05
N ILE A 10 43.59 10.87 -53.25
CA ILE A 10 42.68 11.26 -54.34
C ILE A 10 41.22 10.99 -53.95
N LEU A 11 40.90 9.83 -53.34
CA LEU A 11 39.55 9.50 -52.85
C LEU A 11 39.10 10.56 -51.82
N LEU A 12 39.98 10.93 -50.89
CA LEU A 12 39.66 11.93 -49.86
C LEU A 12 39.41 13.32 -50.48
N VAL A 13 40.20 13.74 -51.47
CA VAL A 13 39.99 14.99 -52.21
C VAL A 13 38.67 14.97 -52.99
N VAL A 14 38.32 13.86 -53.64
CA VAL A 14 37.06 13.70 -54.36
C VAL A 14 35.85 13.75 -53.38
N ILE A 15 35.96 13.12 -52.22
CA ILE A 15 34.92 13.19 -51.18
C ILE A 15 34.77 14.61 -50.65
N LEU A 16 35.89 15.27 -50.36
CA LEU A 16 35.88 16.67 -49.86
C LEU A 16 35.30 17.64 -50.92
N ALA A 17 35.70 17.49 -52.20
CA ALA A 17 35.16 18.29 -53.29
C ALA A 17 33.66 18.02 -53.53
N GLY A 18 33.23 16.74 -53.42
CA GLY A 18 31.83 16.36 -53.51
C GLY A 18 30.97 16.93 -52.37
N LEU A 19 31.46 16.88 -51.13
CA LEU A 19 30.81 17.49 -49.98
C LEU A 19 30.74 19.02 -50.08
N THR A 20 31.82 19.65 -50.55
CA THR A 20 31.87 21.10 -50.76
C THR A 20 30.90 21.52 -51.87
N ALA A 21 30.86 20.79 -52.98
CA ALA A 21 29.92 21.03 -54.07
C ALA A 21 28.47 20.86 -53.60
N LEU A 22 28.16 19.83 -52.80
CA LEU A 22 26.82 19.61 -52.23
C LEU A 22 26.38 20.82 -51.38
N VAL A 23 27.24 21.29 -50.48
CA VAL A 23 26.93 22.44 -49.59
C VAL A 23 26.74 23.73 -50.37
N LEU A 24 27.44 23.89 -51.49
CA LEU A 24 27.36 25.09 -52.32
C LEU A 24 26.20 25.07 -53.33
N LEU A 25 25.84 23.88 -53.83
CA LEU A 25 24.85 23.73 -54.87
C LEU A 25 23.41 23.43 -54.37
N ILE A 26 23.27 22.83 -53.21
CA ILE A 26 21.97 22.47 -52.66
C ILE A 26 21.73 23.28 -51.37
N ASN A 27 20.72 24.15 -51.40
CA ASN A 27 20.30 24.91 -50.23
C ASN A 27 19.35 24.06 -49.40
N PRO A 28 19.65 23.79 -48.10
CA PRO A 28 18.75 22.98 -47.25
C PRO A 28 17.38 23.64 -47.08
N ASN A 29 17.25 24.94 -47.24
CA ASN A 29 15.96 25.63 -47.19
C ASN A 29 14.99 25.25 -48.34
N ASP A 30 15.51 24.70 -49.44
CA ASP A 30 14.67 24.23 -50.57
C ASP A 30 13.80 23.03 -50.12
N PHE A 31 14.24 22.28 -49.11
CA PHE A 31 13.48 21.19 -48.52
C PHE A 31 12.43 21.62 -47.47
N ARG A 32 12.46 22.91 -47.04
CA ARG A 32 11.54 23.42 -46.00
C ARG A 32 10.06 23.24 -46.42
N GLY A 33 9.72 23.72 -47.62
CA GLY A 33 8.38 23.62 -48.15
C GLY A 33 7.87 22.18 -48.26
N TYR A 34 8.75 21.29 -48.74
CA TYR A 34 8.48 19.88 -48.83
C TYR A 34 8.22 19.23 -47.48
N LEU A 35 9.06 19.50 -46.49
CA LEU A 35 8.90 18.96 -45.13
C LEU A 35 7.59 19.42 -44.48
N VAL A 36 7.28 20.72 -44.59
CA VAL A 36 6.05 21.30 -44.05
C VAL A 36 4.82 20.67 -44.71
N GLU A 37 4.79 20.62 -46.04
CA GLU A 37 3.65 20.06 -46.81
C GLU A 37 3.48 18.56 -46.52
N ARG A 38 4.57 17.81 -46.40
CA ARG A 38 4.55 16.36 -46.15
C ARG A 38 3.99 16.05 -44.78
N VAL A 39 4.45 16.77 -43.74
CA VAL A 39 3.94 16.63 -42.39
C VAL A 39 2.45 16.96 -42.33
N GLU A 40 2.03 18.07 -42.95
CA GLU A 40 0.64 18.48 -42.95
C GLU A 40 -0.25 17.46 -43.68
N LYS A 41 0.15 16.97 -44.87
CA LYS A 41 -0.60 15.96 -45.62
C LYS A 41 -0.72 14.61 -44.95
N GLN A 42 0.33 14.17 -44.23
CA GLN A 42 0.35 12.85 -43.56
C GLN A 42 -0.29 12.87 -42.18
N SER A 43 -0.09 13.93 -41.42
CA SER A 43 -0.54 14.01 -40.03
C SER A 43 -1.69 14.96 -39.77
N GLY A 44 -1.98 15.88 -40.72
CA GLY A 44 -2.92 16.97 -40.50
C GLY A 44 -2.40 18.10 -39.63
N TYR A 45 -1.18 17.98 -39.09
CA TYR A 45 -0.56 18.98 -38.19
C TYR A 45 0.26 19.99 -39.01
N LYS A 46 0.18 21.26 -38.63
CA LYS A 46 0.97 22.33 -39.24
C LYS A 46 2.34 22.41 -38.63
N LEU A 47 3.37 22.06 -39.39
CA LEU A 47 4.78 22.23 -39.01
C LEU A 47 5.23 23.66 -39.34
N THR A 48 5.83 24.38 -38.40
CA THR A 48 6.45 25.69 -38.60
C THR A 48 7.91 25.61 -38.22
N LEU A 49 8.81 25.97 -39.14
CA LEU A 49 10.25 26.07 -38.92
C LEU A 49 10.61 27.55 -38.88
N GLN A 50 11.07 28.07 -37.75
CA GLN A 50 11.29 29.53 -37.57
C GLN A 50 12.63 29.99 -38.14
N ASP A 51 13.69 29.21 -37.95
CA ASP A 51 15.04 29.57 -38.38
C ASP A 51 15.39 28.93 -39.70
N ASP A 52 16.44 29.51 -40.36
CA ASP A 52 16.97 28.95 -41.61
C ASP A 52 17.69 27.64 -41.36
N MET A 53 17.45 26.68 -42.24
CA MET A 53 18.10 25.38 -42.20
C MET A 53 19.52 25.49 -42.71
N ARG A 54 20.45 24.78 -42.04
CA ARG A 54 21.87 24.80 -42.33
C ARG A 54 22.44 23.40 -42.44
N TRP A 55 23.41 23.21 -43.33
CA TRP A 55 24.16 21.98 -43.41
C TRP A 55 25.12 21.82 -42.23
N HIS A 56 25.22 20.63 -41.73
CA HIS A 56 26.22 20.16 -40.79
C HIS A 56 26.85 18.89 -41.38
N VAL A 57 28.15 18.96 -41.70
CA VAL A 57 28.79 17.97 -42.58
C VAL A 57 29.59 16.91 -41.81
N TRP A 58 30.01 17.21 -40.59
CA TRP A 58 30.86 16.30 -39.82
C TRP A 58 30.24 16.01 -38.43
N PRO A 59 30.24 14.77 -37.89
CA PRO A 59 30.72 13.51 -38.49
C PRO A 59 29.73 12.87 -39.48
N LYS A 60 28.49 13.34 -39.54
CA LYS A 60 27.45 12.90 -40.46
C LYS A 60 26.81 14.09 -41.17
N LEU A 61 26.42 13.88 -42.42
CA LEU A 61 25.69 14.90 -43.15
C LEU A 61 24.32 15.09 -42.54
N SER A 62 24.01 16.30 -42.10
CA SER A 62 22.75 16.62 -41.41
C SER A 62 22.24 17.99 -41.83
N ILE A 63 20.92 18.15 -41.77
CA ILE A 63 20.23 19.42 -41.83
C ILE A 63 19.90 19.85 -40.41
N ILE A 64 20.36 21.00 -39.97
CA ILE A 64 20.01 21.58 -38.66
C ILE A 64 19.02 22.71 -38.91
N SER A 65 17.86 22.64 -38.23
CA SER A 65 16.92 23.73 -38.08
C SER A 65 16.93 24.19 -36.62
N GLY A 66 16.75 25.48 -36.41
CA GLY A 66 16.55 26.01 -35.05
C GLY A 66 15.16 25.71 -34.53
N LYS A 67 14.46 26.71 -34.02
CA LYS A 67 13.16 26.54 -33.41
C LYS A 67 12.11 25.97 -34.36
N MET A 68 11.41 24.95 -33.91
CA MET A 68 10.27 24.37 -34.63
C MET A 68 9.03 24.31 -33.74
N SER A 69 7.87 24.36 -34.39
CA SER A 69 6.59 24.08 -33.71
C SER A 69 5.67 23.24 -34.58
N LEU A 70 4.88 22.38 -33.93
CA LEU A 70 3.88 21.53 -34.53
C LEU A 70 2.54 21.83 -33.87
N THR A 71 1.58 22.33 -34.67
CA THR A 71 0.26 22.77 -34.18
C THR A 71 -0.82 21.85 -34.71
N ALA A 72 -1.71 21.42 -33.83
CA ALA A 72 -2.87 20.60 -34.22
C ALA A 72 -3.90 21.42 -35.04
N PRO A 73 -4.71 20.80 -35.91
CA PRO A 73 -5.74 21.50 -36.68
C PRO A 73 -6.72 22.27 -35.79
N GLY A 74 -6.80 23.58 -35.98
CA GLY A 74 -7.68 24.47 -35.21
C GLY A 74 -7.24 24.77 -33.78
N ALA A 75 -6.09 24.26 -33.31
CA ALA A 75 -5.57 24.56 -32.00
C ALA A 75 -4.97 25.96 -31.89
N GLU A 76 -5.15 26.61 -30.74
CA GLU A 76 -4.63 27.96 -30.49
C GLU A 76 -3.12 27.93 -30.15
N MET A 77 -2.69 26.85 -29.50
CA MET A 77 -1.30 26.67 -29.07
C MET A 77 -0.64 25.46 -29.74
N PRO A 78 0.68 25.51 -29.99
CA PRO A 78 1.38 24.37 -30.55
C PRO A 78 1.39 23.20 -29.57
N LEU A 79 1.13 22.00 -30.10
CA LEU A 79 1.24 20.74 -29.35
C LEU A 79 2.69 20.41 -28.99
N VAL A 80 3.61 20.65 -29.96
CA VAL A 80 5.04 20.40 -29.79
C VAL A 80 5.81 21.65 -30.19
N THR A 81 6.78 22.03 -29.35
CA THR A 81 7.83 23.01 -29.70
C THR A 81 9.17 22.38 -29.42
N ALA A 82 10.20 22.69 -30.21
CA ALA A 82 11.56 22.28 -29.95
C ALA A 82 12.54 23.41 -30.27
N ASP A 83 13.61 23.51 -29.52
CA ASP A 83 14.65 24.55 -29.74
C ASP A 83 15.56 24.25 -30.92
N ASN A 84 15.82 22.95 -31.13
CA ASN A 84 16.68 22.50 -32.23
C ASN A 84 16.14 21.17 -32.79
N MET A 85 16.15 21.11 -34.11
CA MET A 85 15.87 19.88 -34.86
C MET A 85 17.09 19.59 -35.77
N ARG A 86 17.52 18.33 -35.73
CA ARG A 86 18.57 17.83 -36.62
C ARG A 86 18.04 16.61 -37.38
N LEU A 87 18.23 16.62 -38.69
CA LEU A 87 17.87 15.54 -39.59
C LEU A 87 19.17 15.00 -40.23
N ASP A 88 19.58 13.79 -39.84
CA ASP A 88 20.69 13.11 -40.47
C ASP A 88 20.20 12.50 -41.81
N VAL A 89 20.84 12.84 -42.92
CA VAL A 89 20.37 12.50 -44.28
C VAL A 89 21.42 11.70 -45.04
N GLU A 90 20.94 10.90 -46.00
CA GLU A 90 21.86 10.16 -46.90
C GLU A 90 22.33 11.00 -48.05
N LEU A 91 23.64 10.90 -48.32
CA LEU A 91 24.31 11.66 -49.39
C LEU A 91 23.89 11.22 -50.80
N LEU A 92 23.80 9.89 -51.05
CA LEU A 92 23.50 9.35 -52.40
C LEU A 92 22.09 9.71 -52.89
N PRO A 93 21.00 9.57 -52.09
CA PRO A 93 19.69 10.04 -52.47
C PRO A 93 19.61 11.54 -52.72
N LEU A 94 20.38 12.35 -51.96
CA LEU A 94 20.44 13.80 -52.15
C LEU A 94 20.99 14.21 -53.52
N LEU A 95 21.95 13.48 -54.06
CA LEU A 95 22.49 13.69 -55.39
C LEU A 95 21.43 13.47 -56.51
N SER A 96 20.42 12.68 -56.25
CA SER A 96 19.25 12.45 -57.11
C SER A 96 18.05 13.29 -56.71
N HIS A 97 18.23 14.37 -55.95
CA HIS A 97 17.18 15.27 -55.42
C HIS A 97 16.12 14.54 -54.57
N GLN A 98 16.52 13.47 -53.88
CA GLN A 98 15.66 12.73 -52.94
C GLN A 98 16.16 12.93 -51.52
N LEU A 99 15.29 13.36 -50.61
CA LEU A 99 15.62 13.51 -49.19
C LEU A 99 15.29 12.22 -48.44
N GLU A 100 16.31 11.46 -48.05
CA GLU A 100 16.16 10.28 -47.18
C GLU A 100 16.72 10.61 -45.81
N VAL A 101 15.83 10.61 -44.78
CA VAL A 101 16.17 10.93 -43.38
C VAL A 101 16.35 9.66 -42.60
N LYS A 102 17.52 9.40 -42.08
CA LYS A 102 17.82 8.22 -41.24
C LYS A 102 17.64 8.44 -39.76
N GLU A 103 18.02 9.63 -39.27
CA GLU A 103 17.94 9.94 -37.85
C GLU A 103 17.29 11.33 -37.68
N VAL A 104 16.29 11.39 -36.81
CA VAL A 104 15.68 12.65 -36.35
C VAL A 104 16.11 12.89 -34.91
N MET A 105 16.70 14.04 -34.64
CA MET A 105 17.07 14.46 -33.29
C MET A 105 16.32 15.75 -32.93
N LEU A 106 15.65 15.73 -31.78
CA LEU A 106 15.00 16.90 -31.19
C LEU A 106 15.68 17.22 -29.86
N LYS A 107 16.01 18.48 -29.64
CA LYS A 107 16.55 18.95 -28.36
C LYS A 107 15.66 20.05 -27.80
N GLY A 108 15.42 19.99 -26.47
CA GLY A 108 14.56 20.95 -25.80
C GLY A 108 13.11 20.90 -26.29
N ALA A 109 12.61 19.70 -26.64
CA ALA A 109 11.24 19.56 -27.08
C ALA A 109 10.28 19.71 -25.90
N VAL A 110 9.24 20.53 -26.06
CA VAL A 110 8.15 20.68 -25.09
C VAL A 110 6.87 20.23 -25.75
N VAL A 111 6.31 19.13 -25.26
CA VAL A 111 5.01 18.60 -25.69
C VAL A 111 3.96 19.05 -24.68
N ARG A 112 2.94 19.79 -25.15
CA ARG A 112 1.85 20.28 -24.31
C ARG A 112 0.56 19.60 -24.73
N GLN A 113 0.07 18.69 -23.89
CA GLN A 113 -1.24 18.06 -24.06
C GLN A 113 -2.26 18.73 -23.14
N THR A 114 -2.64 19.96 -23.51
CA THR A 114 -3.60 20.79 -22.78
C THR A 114 -4.86 20.98 -23.65
N PRO A 115 -5.98 21.46 -23.12
CA PRO A 115 -7.17 21.74 -23.92
C PRO A 115 -6.90 22.65 -25.13
N GLU A 116 -6.01 23.66 -24.98
CA GLU A 116 -5.69 24.67 -26.02
C GLU A 116 -4.81 24.10 -27.13
N SER A 117 -4.10 23.00 -26.87
CA SER A 117 -3.25 22.32 -27.86
C SER A 117 -3.94 21.19 -28.61
N LYS A 118 -5.20 20.85 -28.25
CA LYS A 118 -5.96 19.79 -28.90
C LYS A 118 -6.54 20.25 -30.23
N ALA A 119 -6.63 19.31 -31.19
CA ALA A 119 -7.33 19.53 -32.43
C ALA A 119 -8.81 19.86 -32.19
N ILE A 120 -9.30 20.94 -32.75
CA ILE A 120 -10.73 21.27 -32.76
C ILE A 120 -11.34 20.58 -33.97
N PRO A 121 -12.33 19.67 -33.79
CA PRO A 121 -13.01 19.06 -34.90
C PRO A 121 -13.65 20.15 -35.79
N LYS A 122 -13.25 20.24 -37.03
CA LYS A 122 -13.98 21.09 -37.98
C LYS A 122 -15.41 20.54 -38.09
N ILE A 123 -16.40 21.28 -37.61
CA ILE A 123 -17.81 21.01 -37.91
C ILE A 123 -17.93 21.24 -39.42
N SER A 124 -17.94 20.17 -40.19
CA SER A 124 -18.21 20.26 -41.60
C SER A 124 -19.64 20.80 -41.75
N PRO A 125 -19.89 21.88 -42.51
CA PRO A 125 -21.25 22.28 -42.83
C PRO A 125 -21.96 21.12 -43.53
N PRO A 126 -23.28 20.96 -43.37
CA PRO A 126 -24.01 19.86 -43.98
C PRO A 126 -23.72 19.86 -45.47
N SER A 127 -23.20 18.74 -45.96
CA SER A 127 -22.86 18.56 -47.37
C SER A 127 -24.14 18.62 -48.21
N THR A 128 -24.28 19.67 -49.02
CA THR A 128 -25.18 19.64 -50.15
C THR A 128 -24.76 18.48 -51.07
N PRO A 129 -25.74 17.75 -51.68
CA PRO A 129 -25.41 16.66 -52.58
C PRO A 129 -24.55 17.18 -53.73
N ARG A 130 -23.31 16.74 -53.86
CA ARG A 130 -22.43 17.04 -54.98
C ARG A 130 -22.74 16.10 -56.12
N ASP A 131 -23.04 16.72 -57.23
CA ASP A 131 -23.10 16.11 -58.55
C ASP A 131 -21.88 15.22 -58.83
N ILE A 132 -22.13 13.96 -59.20
CA ILE A 132 -21.13 12.97 -59.54
C ILE A 132 -20.84 13.12 -61.03
N SER A 133 -19.92 13.99 -61.38
CA SER A 133 -19.36 13.96 -62.73
C SER A 133 -18.11 14.81 -62.89
N HIS A 134 -16.98 14.30 -62.36
CA HIS A 134 -15.64 14.54 -62.92
C HIS A 134 -14.68 13.52 -62.33
N PRO A 135 -13.88 12.78 -63.16
CA PRO A 135 -12.84 11.90 -62.62
C PRO A 135 -11.74 12.77 -61.99
N VAL A 136 -11.58 12.64 -60.68
CA VAL A 136 -10.43 13.24 -59.98
C VAL A 136 -9.21 12.50 -60.48
N ILE A 137 -8.39 13.17 -61.30
CA ILE A 137 -7.03 12.74 -61.61
C ILE A 137 -6.25 12.83 -60.30
N GLU A 138 -6.04 11.70 -59.67
CA GLU A 138 -5.11 11.63 -58.54
C GLU A 138 -3.72 12.09 -59.01
N PRO A 139 -3.10 13.09 -58.37
CA PRO A 139 -1.72 13.42 -58.69
C PRO A 139 -0.87 12.22 -58.38
N ARG A 140 -0.07 11.75 -59.34
CA ARG A 140 0.91 10.70 -59.18
C ARG A 140 1.67 10.94 -57.85
N ALA A 141 1.51 10.02 -56.90
CA ALA A 141 2.24 10.02 -55.65
C ALA A 141 3.73 9.96 -55.98
N ASN A 142 4.44 11.06 -55.83
CA ASN A 142 5.88 11.04 -55.75
C ASN A 142 6.24 10.15 -54.58
N ASN A 143 6.88 9.01 -54.85
CA ASN A 143 7.26 7.99 -53.90
C ASN A 143 8.44 8.48 -53.03
N TRP A 144 8.20 9.49 -52.20
CA TRP A 144 9.13 9.86 -51.15
C TRP A 144 8.85 8.99 -49.95
N GLN A 145 9.75 8.09 -49.64
CA GLN A 145 9.67 7.26 -48.44
C GLN A 145 10.49 7.94 -47.34
N LEU A 146 9.81 8.41 -46.30
CA LEU A 146 10.49 8.85 -45.08
C LEU A 146 10.80 7.60 -44.24
N ASN A 147 12.00 7.07 -44.37
CA ASN A 147 12.44 5.88 -43.68
C ASN A 147 13.29 6.30 -42.45
N ILE A 148 12.60 6.65 -41.33
CA ILE A 148 13.27 7.08 -40.11
C ILE A 148 13.70 5.83 -39.34
N ALA A 149 14.99 5.51 -39.40
CA ALA A 149 15.56 4.36 -38.68
C ALA A 149 15.87 4.69 -37.20
N LYS A 150 15.98 5.99 -36.87
CA LYS A 150 16.35 6.39 -35.53
C LYS A 150 15.72 7.73 -35.13
N VAL A 151 15.17 7.78 -33.91
CA VAL A 151 14.67 9.00 -33.28
C VAL A 151 15.41 9.23 -31.98
N LYS A 152 15.97 10.44 -31.81
CA LYS A 152 16.57 10.88 -30.55
C LYS A 152 15.84 12.11 -30.02
N ILE A 153 15.49 12.09 -28.76
CA ILE A 153 14.94 13.24 -28.05
C ILE A 153 15.84 13.50 -26.83
N SER A 154 16.23 14.73 -26.60
CA SER A 154 17.12 15.10 -25.49
C SER A 154 16.57 16.31 -24.74
N ASP A 155 16.77 16.35 -23.43
CA ASP A 155 16.46 17.48 -22.55
C ASP A 155 15.02 18.00 -22.75
N SER A 156 14.04 17.09 -22.83
CA SER A 156 12.67 17.41 -23.25
C SER A 156 11.67 17.32 -22.10
N LEU A 157 10.52 17.96 -22.30
CA LEU A 157 9.45 18.10 -21.32
C LEU A 157 8.11 17.70 -21.93
N ILE A 158 7.32 16.88 -21.23
CA ILE A 158 5.92 16.66 -21.54
C ILE A 158 5.06 17.24 -20.41
N ILE A 159 4.13 18.12 -20.76
CA ILE A 159 3.12 18.67 -19.85
C ILE A 159 1.77 18.07 -20.26
N TRP A 160 1.21 17.27 -19.39
CA TRP A 160 -0.09 16.66 -19.60
C TRP A 160 -1.09 17.18 -18.58
N GLN A 161 -2.11 17.89 -19.06
CA GLN A 161 -3.22 18.34 -18.21
C GLN A 161 -4.35 17.30 -18.26
N MET A 162 -4.69 16.77 -17.10
CA MET A 162 -5.80 15.82 -16.97
C MET A 162 -7.16 16.52 -16.94
N LYS A 163 -8.24 15.74 -17.04
CA LYS A 163 -9.61 16.29 -17.08
C LYS A 163 -10.02 17.00 -15.77
N ASP A 164 -9.44 16.64 -14.66
CA ASP A 164 -9.64 17.21 -13.33
C ASP A 164 -8.82 18.49 -13.07
N GLY A 165 -8.04 18.93 -14.08
CA GLY A 165 -7.16 20.09 -14.00
C GLY A 165 -5.77 19.80 -13.43
N GLU A 166 -5.52 18.59 -12.95
CA GLU A 166 -4.19 18.18 -12.49
C GLU A 166 -3.18 18.10 -13.64
N GLN A 167 -1.93 18.44 -13.35
CA GLN A 167 -0.83 18.37 -14.32
C GLN A 167 0.13 17.24 -13.98
N LEU A 168 0.45 16.45 -15.00
CA LEU A 168 1.53 15.48 -14.99
C LEU A 168 2.67 16.03 -15.84
N ASN A 169 3.84 16.22 -15.23
CA ASN A 169 5.02 16.73 -15.91
C ASN A 169 6.09 15.64 -15.99
N LEU A 170 6.47 15.27 -17.23
CA LEU A 170 7.63 14.42 -17.49
C LEU A 170 8.78 15.32 -17.90
N ARG A 171 9.81 15.39 -17.08
CA ARG A 171 10.98 16.27 -17.26
C ARG A 171 12.23 15.47 -17.59
N ASP A 172 13.24 16.17 -18.11
CA ASP A 172 14.55 15.60 -18.40
C ASP A 172 14.46 14.36 -19.31
N ILE A 173 13.52 14.41 -20.28
CA ILE A 173 13.26 13.26 -21.16
C ILE A 173 14.44 13.14 -22.12
N ASN A 174 15.11 12.00 -22.03
CA ASN A 174 16.08 11.54 -23.02
C ASN A 174 15.56 10.22 -23.58
N LEU A 175 15.30 10.18 -24.87
CA LEU A 175 14.74 9.04 -25.60
C LEU A 175 15.63 8.72 -26.80
N SER A 176 15.96 7.45 -26.96
CA SER A 176 16.58 6.88 -28.14
C SER A 176 15.76 5.70 -28.63
N LEU A 177 15.19 5.84 -29.81
CA LEU A 177 14.43 4.78 -30.47
C LEU A 177 15.16 4.43 -31.76
N LYS A 178 15.47 3.15 -31.95
CA LYS A 178 16.13 2.62 -33.14
C LYS A 178 15.25 1.51 -33.72
N THR A 179 15.08 1.53 -35.04
CA THR A 179 14.37 0.48 -35.77
C THR A 179 15.35 -0.14 -36.76
N ASP A 180 15.42 -1.45 -36.81
CA ASP A 180 16.24 -2.18 -37.78
C ASP A 180 15.41 -2.57 -39.04
N GLU A 181 16.10 -3.17 -40.03
CA GLU A 181 15.47 -3.64 -41.27
C GLU A 181 14.45 -4.76 -41.04
N LYS A 182 14.54 -5.48 -39.91
CA LYS A 182 13.63 -6.55 -39.49
C LYS A 182 12.44 -6.02 -38.69
N LYS A 183 12.24 -4.70 -38.65
CA LYS A 183 11.21 -4.03 -37.84
C LYS A 183 11.30 -4.31 -36.33
N GLN A 184 12.50 -4.63 -35.85
CA GLN A 184 12.77 -4.69 -34.42
C GLN A 184 13.05 -3.29 -33.92
N ILE A 185 12.39 -2.89 -32.87
CA ILE A 185 12.57 -1.58 -32.22
C ILE A 185 13.33 -1.76 -30.93
N SER A 186 14.39 -0.98 -30.74
CA SER A 186 15.06 -0.82 -29.44
C SER A 186 14.76 0.58 -28.90
N LEU A 187 14.27 0.63 -27.66
CA LEU A 187 13.91 1.82 -26.91
C LEU A 187 14.84 1.95 -25.71
N GLU A 188 15.45 3.12 -25.56
CA GLU A 188 16.13 3.55 -24.32
C GLU A 188 15.55 4.91 -23.92
N MET A 189 15.09 5.05 -22.67
CA MET A 189 14.47 6.28 -22.18
C MET A 189 14.88 6.54 -20.73
N SER A 190 15.19 7.79 -20.43
CA SER A 190 15.28 8.28 -19.06
C SER A 190 14.36 9.49 -18.88
N THR A 191 13.69 9.58 -17.74
CA THR A 191 12.79 10.71 -17.44
C THR A 191 12.53 10.83 -15.94
N LYS A 192 12.10 12.03 -15.52
CA LYS A 192 11.54 12.29 -14.20
C LYS A 192 10.09 12.71 -14.33
N VAL A 193 9.22 12.01 -13.64
CA VAL A 193 7.78 12.28 -13.62
C VAL A 193 7.44 12.97 -12.30
N ASN A 194 6.84 14.14 -12.38
CA ASN A 194 6.38 14.89 -11.22
C ASN A 194 4.86 15.02 -11.25
N ARG A 195 4.24 14.63 -10.17
CA ARG A 195 2.83 14.85 -9.90
C ARG A 195 2.67 15.30 -8.45
N ASP A 196 2.06 16.46 -8.24
CA ASP A 196 1.94 17.09 -6.92
C ASP A 196 3.33 17.25 -6.26
N ARG A 197 3.51 16.65 -5.08
CA ARG A 197 4.77 16.62 -4.34
C ARG A 197 5.45 15.26 -4.39
N ARG A 198 5.19 14.48 -5.45
CA ARG A 198 5.80 13.17 -5.70
C ARG A 198 6.67 13.24 -6.94
N GLU A 199 7.79 12.56 -6.89
CA GLU A 199 8.70 12.42 -8.03
C GLU A 199 9.00 10.95 -8.27
N ILE A 200 8.98 10.56 -9.55
CA ILE A 200 9.40 9.23 -10.01
C ILE A 200 10.50 9.44 -11.02
N THR A 201 11.69 8.90 -10.77
CA THR A 201 12.75 8.80 -11.76
C THR A 201 12.64 7.44 -12.44
N LEU A 202 12.70 7.42 -13.78
CA LEU A 202 12.57 6.20 -14.58
C LEU A 202 13.73 6.10 -15.57
N ASN A 203 14.33 4.91 -15.68
CA ASN A 203 15.25 4.53 -16.74
C ASN A 203 14.71 3.24 -17.37
N VAL A 204 14.44 3.26 -18.67
CA VAL A 204 13.78 2.15 -19.37
C VAL A 204 14.63 1.73 -20.56
N ALA A 205 14.87 0.42 -20.71
CA ALA A 205 15.38 -0.20 -21.92
C ALA A 205 14.44 -1.34 -22.32
N ALA A 206 13.98 -1.31 -23.55
CA ALA A 206 13.02 -2.28 -24.07
C ALA A 206 13.28 -2.59 -25.56
N ASN A 207 12.89 -3.80 -25.99
CA ASN A 207 12.88 -4.18 -27.38
C ASN A 207 11.48 -4.62 -27.78
N ALA A 208 11.06 -4.36 -29.01
CA ALA A 208 9.76 -4.72 -29.52
C ALA A 208 9.83 -5.20 -30.97
N ASP A 209 9.06 -6.21 -31.29
CA ASP A 209 8.83 -6.71 -32.64
C ASP A 209 7.56 -6.08 -33.23
N MET A 210 7.73 -5.34 -34.34
CA MET A 210 6.64 -4.65 -35.05
C MET A 210 6.20 -5.36 -36.33
N ASN A 211 6.64 -6.61 -36.57
CA ASN A 211 6.29 -7.31 -37.83
C ASN A 211 4.79 -7.53 -37.98
N SER A 212 4.08 -7.76 -36.87
CA SER A 212 2.64 -7.99 -36.82
C SER A 212 1.82 -6.72 -36.54
N TYR A 213 2.45 -5.54 -36.54
CA TYR A 213 1.74 -4.26 -36.36
C TYR A 213 0.75 -4.00 -37.50
N PRO A 214 -0.50 -3.52 -37.26
CA PRO A 214 -1.03 -3.00 -36.00
C PRO A 214 -1.72 -4.03 -35.08
N TYR A 215 -1.77 -5.30 -35.43
CA TYR A 215 -2.53 -6.33 -34.72
C TYR A 215 -1.86 -6.80 -33.43
N GLN A 216 -0.54 -6.95 -33.48
CA GLN A 216 0.23 -7.38 -32.33
C GLN A 216 1.58 -6.66 -32.26
N ILE A 217 1.99 -6.34 -31.04
CA ILE A 217 3.35 -5.92 -30.69
C ILE A 217 3.80 -6.84 -29.57
N ALA A 218 4.91 -7.51 -29.74
CA ALA A 218 5.53 -8.32 -28.71
C ALA A 218 6.96 -7.84 -28.44
N GLY A 219 7.43 -7.97 -27.23
CA GLY A 219 8.76 -7.51 -26.88
C GLY A 219 9.16 -7.84 -25.45
N ASN A 220 10.26 -7.26 -25.03
CA ASN A 220 10.73 -7.41 -23.66
C ASN A 220 11.21 -6.07 -23.08
N ILE A 221 10.90 -5.85 -21.84
CA ILE A 221 11.49 -4.82 -21.00
C ILE A 221 12.75 -5.44 -20.41
N THR A 222 13.91 -5.09 -20.96
CA THR A 222 15.20 -5.63 -20.50
C THR A 222 15.65 -4.98 -19.20
N GLN A 223 15.24 -3.71 -18.98
CA GLN A 223 15.54 -2.95 -17.80
C GLN A 223 14.50 -1.84 -17.64
N LEU A 224 13.92 -1.74 -16.48
CA LEU A 224 13.18 -0.56 -16.02
C LEU A 224 13.58 -0.32 -14.58
N ASP A 225 14.44 0.67 -14.35
CA ASP A 225 14.80 1.10 -13.00
C ASP A 225 13.95 2.29 -12.59
N TYR A 226 13.49 2.29 -11.35
CA TYR A 226 12.66 3.36 -10.83
C TYR A 226 13.08 3.77 -9.42
N ALA A 227 12.87 5.06 -9.12
CA ALA A 227 12.99 5.62 -7.78
C ALA A 227 11.81 6.55 -7.52
N LEU A 228 11.08 6.29 -6.43
CA LEU A 228 9.94 7.08 -5.99
C LEU A 228 10.30 7.84 -4.72
N SER A 229 9.91 9.12 -4.65
CA SER A 229 10.11 9.97 -3.49
C SER A 229 8.97 10.97 -3.34
N GLY A 230 8.77 11.51 -2.13
CA GLY A 230 7.79 12.57 -1.86
C GLY A 230 6.71 12.19 -0.87
N ILE A 231 5.58 12.91 -0.90
CA ILE A 231 4.50 12.74 0.08
C ILE A 231 3.83 11.38 -0.06
N GLY A 232 3.69 10.67 1.06
CA GLY A 232 3.11 9.34 1.10
C GLY A 232 4.04 8.24 0.59
N ILE A 233 5.33 8.53 0.46
CA ILE A 233 6.41 7.57 0.21
C ILE A 233 7.32 7.55 1.45
N PRO A 234 7.92 6.42 1.82
CA PRO A 234 8.90 6.36 2.91
C PRO A 234 10.01 7.41 2.73
N GLU A 235 10.54 7.93 3.82
CA GLU A 235 11.56 9.01 3.80
C GLU A 235 12.80 8.62 2.97
N ASN A 236 13.20 7.35 3.01
CA ASN A 236 14.29 6.80 2.20
C ASN A 236 13.92 6.53 0.73
N GLY A 237 12.66 6.80 0.35
CA GLY A 237 12.14 6.48 -0.97
C GLY A 237 11.85 4.99 -1.19
N ILE A 238 11.35 4.69 -2.39
CA ILE A 238 11.22 3.31 -2.89
C ILE A 238 12.00 3.23 -4.18
N THR A 239 12.98 2.34 -4.23
CA THR A 239 13.80 2.08 -5.41
C THR A 239 13.61 0.64 -5.84
N GLY A 240 13.68 0.40 -7.14
CA GLY A 240 13.54 -0.95 -7.65
C GLY A 240 13.76 -1.06 -9.15
N SER A 241 13.56 -2.26 -9.63
CA SER A 241 13.69 -2.59 -11.05
C SER A 241 12.54 -3.51 -11.49
N LEU A 242 12.27 -3.48 -12.79
CA LEU A 242 11.30 -4.36 -13.43
C LEU A 242 11.88 -4.90 -14.73
N THR A 243 11.76 -6.19 -14.94
CA THR A 243 11.97 -6.85 -16.23
C THR A 243 10.73 -7.70 -16.56
N SER A 244 10.36 -7.79 -17.83
CA SER A 244 9.19 -8.57 -18.26
C SER A 244 9.20 -8.77 -19.77
N ASP A 245 8.63 -9.85 -20.23
CA ASP A 245 8.14 -9.95 -21.59
C ASP A 245 6.79 -9.26 -21.69
N PHE A 246 6.49 -8.58 -22.79
CA PHE A 246 5.19 -7.94 -22.97
C PHE A 246 4.58 -8.31 -24.32
N THR A 247 3.27 -8.37 -24.35
CA THR A 247 2.49 -8.54 -25.57
C THR A 247 1.30 -7.61 -25.56
N ILE A 248 1.14 -6.83 -26.64
CA ILE A 248 -0.02 -5.97 -26.88
C ILE A 248 -0.77 -6.53 -28.09
N GLN A 249 -1.98 -7.01 -27.86
CA GLN A 249 -2.89 -7.51 -28.91
C GLN A 249 -3.97 -6.47 -29.17
N ASN A 250 -4.28 -6.24 -30.43
CA ASN A 250 -5.27 -5.24 -30.87
C ASN A 250 -6.27 -5.84 -31.87
N GLU A 251 -6.51 -7.14 -31.82
CA GLU A 251 -7.52 -7.84 -32.61
C GLU A 251 -8.81 -7.99 -31.79
N GLY A 252 -9.86 -7.26 -32.20
CA GLY A 252 -11.17 -7.28 -31.55
C GLY A 252 -11.15 -6.62 -30.16
N VAL A 253 -10.59 -7.31 -29.17
CA VAL A 253 -10.41 -6.80 -27.80
C VAL A 253 -8.93 -6.50 -27.57
N ARG A 254 -8.66 -5.25 -27.15
CA ARG A 254 -7.29 -4.88 -26.78
C ARG A 254 -6.88 -5.60 -25.50
N LYS A 255 -5.78 -6.35 -25.59
CA LYS A 255 -5.18 -7.02 -24.45
C LYS A 255 -3.71 -6.65 -24.31
N VAL A 256 -3.27 -6.37 -23.09
CA VAL A 256 -1.87 -6.15 -22.72
C VAL A 256 -1.50 -7.20 -21.70
N SER A 257 -0.41 -7.91 -21.92
CA SER A 257 0.15 -8.88 -20.97
C SER A 257 1.60 -8.55 -20.67
N LEU A 258 1.99 -8.76 -19.42
CA LEU A 258 3.35 -8.78 -18.91
C LEU A 258 3.59 -10.19 -18.37
N ASP A 259 4.44 -10.93 -19.06
CA ASP A 259 4.77 -12.30 -18.73
C ASP A 259 6.20 -12.36 -18.20
N ASN A 260 6.53 -13.38 -17.40
CA ASN A 260 7.85 -13.52 -16.79
C ASN A 260 8.29 -12.24 -16.03
N LEU A 261 7.32 -11.52 -15.45
CA LEU A 261 7.58 -10.31 -14.67
C LEU A 261 8.51 -10.64 -13.50
N ASN A 262 9.56 -9.82 -13.35
CA ASN A 262 10.39 -9.79 -12.16
C ASN A 262 10.44 -8.32 -11.68
N LEU A 263 9.86 -8.06 -10.51
CA LEU A 263 9.73 -6.75 -9.90
C LEU A 263 10.45 -6.73 -8.57
N THR A 264 11.34 -5.77 -8.37
CA THR A 264 11.97 -5.49 -7.08
C THR A 264 11.49 -4.15 -6.54
N ALA A 265 11.33 -4.03 -5.23
CA ALA A 265 11.00 -2.78 -4.54
C ALA A 265 11.70 -2.77 -3.18
N ASN A 266 12.74 -1.96 -3.04
CA ASN A 266 13.67 -1.98 -1.92
C ASN A 266 14.20 -3.42 -1.70
N ASP A 267 13.90 -4.03 -0.56
CA ASP A 267 14.25 -5.41 -0.21
C ASP A 267 13.16 -6.45 -0.53
N SER A 268 12.19 -6.07 -1.35
CA SER A 268 11.08 -6.93 -1.76
C SER A 268 11.24 -7.40 -3.21
N GLN A 269 10.82 -8.62 -3.49
CA GLN A 269 10.86 -9.19 -4.83
C GLN A 269 9.58 -9.97 -5.15
N LEU A 270 9.00 -9.67 -6.32
CA LEU A 270 7.82 -10.33 -6.85
C LEU A 270 8.08 -10.81 -8.28
N GLN A 271 7.55 -11.98 -8.63
CA GLN A 271 7.63 -12.57 -9.95
C GLN A 271 6.25 -13.08 -10.36
N GLY A 272 5.96 -13.09 -11.65
CA GLY A 272 4.71 -13.66 -12.16
C GLY A 272 4.23 -13.03 -13.45
N ASN A 273 2.91 -12.92 -13.59
CA ASN A 273 2.26 -12.44 -14.79
C ASN A 273 1.16 -11.45 -14.45
N ILE A 274 1.03 -10.42 -15.29
CA ILE A 274 -0.05 -9.43 -15.17
C ILE A 274 -0.66 -9.27 -16.57
N SER A 275 -1.99 -9.28 -16.68
CA SER A 275 -2.66 -8.94 -17.92
C SER A 275 -3.83 -8.00 -17.70
N ALA A 276 -4.10 -7.18 -18.71
CA ALA A 276 -5.23 -6.26 -18.76
C ALA A 276 -5.98 -6.43 -20.09
N GLU A 277 -7.28 -6.60 -20.03
CA GLU A 277 -8.18 -6.72 -21.17
C GLU A 277 -9.15 -5.52 -21.18
N PHE A 278 -9.21 -4.82 -22.30
CA PHE A 278 -10.00 -3.59 -22.46
C PHE A 278 -11.22 -3.84 -23.35
N SER A 279 -12.23 -4.50 -22.82
CA SER A 279 -13.48 -4.86 -23.51
C SER A 279 -14.70 -4.23 -22.82
N GLY A 280 -14.95 -2.95 -23.04
CA GLY A 280 -16.04 -2.24 -22.36
C GLY A 280 -15.74 -1.99 -20.88
N LYS A 281 -15.67 -3.05 -20.04
CA LYS A 281 -15.07 -2.99 -18.69
C LYS A 281 -13.65 -3.54 -18.73
N THR A 282 -12.74 -2.83 -18.08
CA THR A 282 -11.36 -3.30 -17.98
C THR A 282 -11.27 -4.46 -17.01
N ARG A 283 -10.68 -5.57 -17.45
CA ARG A 283 -10.44 -6.76 -16.64
C ARG A 283 -8.94 -6.95 -16.43
N TYR A 284 -8.52 -7.02 -15.18
CA TYR A 284 -7.14 -7.29 -14.80
C TYR A 284 -6.99 -8.70 -14.25
N GLN A 285 -5.89 -9.36 -14.59
CA GLN A 285 -5.48 -10.63 -13.99
C GLN A 285 -4.05 -10.45 -13.47
N VAL A 286 -3.85 -10.73 -12.19
CA VAL A 286 -2.57 -10.58 -11.49
C VAL A 286 -2.27 -11.89 -10.80
N ASP A 287 -1.19 -12.54 -11.20
CA ASP A 287 -0.69 -13.78 -10.59
C ASP A 287 0.78 -13.57 -10.23
N LEU A 288 1.04 -13.36 -8.96
CA LEU A 288 2.36 -13.00 -8.45
C LEU A 288 2.78 -13.93 -7.32
N LYS A 289 4.06 -14.19 -7.28
CA LYS A 289 4.72 -14.91 -6.19
C LYS A 289 6.01 -14.18 -5.83
N GLY A 290 6.42 -14.29 -4.58
CA GLY A 290 7.63 -13.62 -4.11
C GLY A 290 8.30 -14.36 -2.97
N GLU A 291 9.60 -14.18 -2.89
CA GLU A 291 10.37 -14.69 -1.77
C GLU A 291 10.08 -13.87 -0.52
N GLN A 292 10.11 -12.54 -0.66
CA GLN A 292 9.87 -11.61 0.43
C GLN A 292 9.13 -10.37 -0.06
N LEU A 293 8.17 -9.91 0.74
CA LEU A 293 7.57 -8.57 0.65
C LEU A 293 7.69 -7.89 2.02
N ASN A 294 8.45 -6.79 2.08
CA ASN A 294 8.67 -6.05 3.32
C ASN A 294 7.85 -4.75 3.33
N LEU A 295 6.69 -4.78 3.98
CA LEU A 295 5.83 -3.61 4.09
C LEU A 295 6.45 -2.49 4.95
N ASN A 296 7.42 -2.80 5.80
CA ASN A 296 8.08 -1.80 6.65
C ASN A 296 8.92 -0.80 5.85
N THR A 297 9.41 -1.21 4.67
CA THR A 297 10.20 -0.36 3.77
C THR A 297 9.36 0.29 2.66
N LEU A 298 8.12 -0.18 2.49
CA LEU A 298 7.21 0.29 1.43
C LEU A 298 6.11 1.23 1.94
N LEU A 299 5.73 1.13 3.22
CA LEU A 299 4.68 1.96 3.82
C LEU A 299 5.28 3.08 4.67
N PRO A 300 4.93 4.36 4.43
CA PRO A 300 5.52 5.51 5.11
C PRO A 300 5.27 5.49 6.63
N GLU A 301 4.10 5.04 7.08
CA GLU A 301 3.74 4.97 8.48
C GLU A 301 4.59 3.97 9.28
N LEU A 302 5.12 2.95 8.64
CA LEU A 302 5.95 1.92 9.26
C LEU A 302 7.44 2.29 9.25
N ALA A 303 7.89 3.07 8.27
CA ALA A 303 9.29 3.50 8.16
C ALA A 303 9.70 4.46 9.28
N VAL A 304 8.79 5.33 9.74
CA VAL A 304 9.05 6.32 10.80
C VAL A 304 9.27 5.68 12.18
N ALA A 305 8.65 4.54 12.47
CA ALA A 305 8.74 3.89 13.77
C ALA A 305 10.16 3.40 14.12
N LYS A 306 10.97 3.00 13.13
CA LYS A 306 12.36 2.54 13.35
C LYS A 306 13.35 3.67 13.62
N THR A 307 13.08 4.88 13.12
CA THR A 307 14.02 6.01 13.27
C THR A 307 13.96 6.62 14.68
N THR A 308 12.83 6.48 15.38
CA THR A 308 12.63 7.04 16.73
C THR A 308 13.30 6.21 17.82
N GLU A 309 13.42 4.88 17.65
CA GLU A 309 14.09 4.02 18.64
C GLU A 309 15.62 4.15 18.63
N THR A 310 16.22 4.46 17.47
CA THR A 310 17.68 4.63 17.38
C THR A 310 18.15 5.98 17.90
N ALA A 311 17.26 6.98 17.99
CA ALA A 311 17.59 8.31 18.51
C ALA A 311 17.55 8.42 20.06
N LEU A 312 17.03 7.39 20.76
CA LEU A 312 16.90 7.38 22.22
C LEU A 312 18.09 6.73 22.96
N LEU A 313 19.13 6.29 22.26
CA LEU A 313 20.33 5.67 22.85
C LEU A 313 21.57 6.57 22.78
N SER A 314 21.44 7.87 23.00
CA SER A 314 22.59 8.75 23.31
C SER A 314 22.69 9.01 24.80
N PRO A 315 23.90 8.95 25.41
CA PRO A 315 24.05 8.99 26.86
C PRO A 315 23.64 10.33 27.45
N LYS A 316 22.94 10.27 28.58
CA LYS A 316 22.63 11.40 29.43
C LYS A 316 23.91 12.13 29.86
N ASP A 317 24.06 13.36 29.46
CA ASP A 317 24.85 14.33 30.21
C ASP A 317 23.91 15.19 31.06
N ASN A 318 24.11 15.06 32.37
CA ASN A 318 23.48 15.89 33.39
C ASN A 318 23.93 17.33 33.26
N LYS A 319 23.04 18.27 32.98
CA LYS A 319 23.11 19.64 33.51
C LYS A 319 21.74 20.30 33.58
N THR A 320 21.52 20.89 34.73
CA THR A 320 20.43 21.68 35.34
C THR A 320 19.70 22.70 34.43
N PRO A 321 18.44 23.05 34.79
CA PRO A 321 17.60 23.93 33.98
C PRO A 321 17.89 25.41 34.26
N SER A 322 17.91 26.25 33.22
CA SER A 322 17.83 27.68 33.38
C SER A 322 16.93 28.33 32.30
N SER A 323 15.86 28.86 32.81
CA SER A 323 15.17 30.12 32.44
C SER A 323 14.71 30.38 31.00
N PHE A 324 13.41 30.54 30.91
CA PHE A 324 12.67 31.36 29.94
C PHE A 324 13.37 32.67 29.58
N SER A 325 13.41 32.96 28.28
CA SER A 325 13.52 34.34 27.78
C SER A 325 12.65 34.50 26.53
N LEU A 326 11.58 35.23 26.70
CA LEU A 326 10.88 35.97 25.66
C LEU A 326 11.74 37.19 25.32
N PHE A 327 12.01 37.47 24.05
CA PHE A 327 11.89 38.74 23.34
C PHE A 327 12.73 38.74 22.06
N ASN A 328 12.05 39.10 20.99
CA ASN A 328 12.57 39.48 19.68
C ASN A 328 13.52 40.69 19.75
N THR A 329 14.58 40.65 18.92
CA THR A 329 15.06 41.88 18.28
C THR A 329 15.44 41.60 16.84
N ALA A 330 14.73 42.25 15.94
CA ALA A 330 15.05 42.35 14.52
C ALA A 330 16.31 43.19 14.29
N HIS A 331 17.21 42.76 13.44
CA HIS A 331 18.15 43.63 12.74
C HIS A 331 18.29 43.26 11.27
N ALA A 332 18.22 44.29 10.48
CA ALA A 332 18.19 44.34 9.04
C ALA A 332 19.50 43.94 8.35
N ALA A 333 19.35 43.53 7.08
CA ALA A 333 20.28 43.02 6.09
C ALA A 333 21.52 43.86 5.79
N PRO A 334 22.56 43.33 5.12
CA PRO A 334 22.54 43.39 3.65
C PRO A 334 22.96 42.12 2.92
N ALA A 335 22.43 41.97 1.71
CA ALA A 335 22.69 40.99 0.66
C ALA A 335 24.08 41.17 -0.03
N PRO A 336 24.49 40.39 -1.05
CA PRO A 336 23.91 39.21 -1.71
C PRO A 336 24.91 38.07 -1.99
N ASN A 337 24.39 36.97 -2.56
CA ASN A 337 25.07 35.84 -3.21
C ASN A 337 25.40 34.61 -2.35
N ALA A 338 24.41 33.80 -2.18
CA ALA A 338 24.55 32.34 -2.19
C ALA A 338 23.19 31.75 -2.56
N THR A 339 23.11 31.04 -3.65
CA THR A 339 21.97 30.23 -4.06
C THR A 339 21.82 29.10 -3.03
N ILE A 340 21.07 29.39 -1.97
CA ILE A 340 20.62 28.37 -1.03
C ILE A 340 19.44 27.70 -1.72
N MET A 341 19.66 26.48 -2.25
CA MET A 341 18.56 25.58 -2.50
C MET A 341 17.80 25.42 -1.20
N ALA A 342 16.65 26.04 -1.09
CA ALA A 342 15.75 25.86 0.03
C ALA A 342 15.38 24.36 0.08
N LYS A 343 15.84 23.65 1.11
CA LYS A 343 15.28 22.36 1.47
C LYS A 343 13.76 22.56 1.60
N PRO A 344 12.93 21.77 0.91
CA PRO A 344 11.50 21.86 1.10
C PRO A 344 11.21 21.59 2.57
N VAL A 345 10.57 22.54 3.23
CA VAL A 345 10.00 22.33 4.56
C VAL A 345 8.89 21.32 4.38
N ILE A 346 9.16 20.07 4.75
CA ILE A 346 8.15 19.02 4.82
C ILE A 346 7.27 19.37 6.01
N THR A 347 6.21 20.14 5.79
CA THR A 347 5.10 20.17 6.72
C THR A 347 4.49 18.78 6.68
N SER A 348 4.61 18.04 7.78
CA SER A 348 3.88 16.79 7.98
C SER A 348 2.39 17.14 7.85
N VAL A 349 1.83 16.85 6.69
CA VAL A 349 0.39 16.85 6.52
C VAL A 349 -0.08 15.65 7.33
N THR A 350 -0.71 15.92 8.46
CA THR A 350 -1.48 14.91 9.18
C THR A 350 -2.48 14.37 8.16
N ILE A 351 -2.25 13.14 7.70
CA ILE A 351 -3.23 12.44 6.86
C ILE A 351 -4.42 12.28 7.79
N GLU A 352 -5.43 13.16 7.67
CA GLU A 352 -6.71 12.91 8.30
C GLU A 352 -7.11 11.49 7.96
N ASN A 353 -7.64 10.73 8.95
CA ASN A 353 -8.17 9.38 8.81
C ASN A 353 -9.40 9.36 7.87
N LYS A 354 -9.21 9.80 6.65
CA LYS A 354 -10.23 9.81 5.60
C LYS A 354 -10.27 8.41 5.01
N GLU A 355 -11.40 7.76 5.10
CA GLU A 355 -11.59 6.49 4.42
C GLU A 355 -11.55 6.69 2.91
N TYR A 356 -10.82 5.82 2.22
CA TYR A 356 -10.80 5.83 0.76
C TYR A 356 -12.15 5.38 0.22
N ASP A 357 -12.63 6.12 -0.77
CA ASP A 357 -13.80 5.73 -1.54
C ASP A 357 -13.44 4.56 -2.47
N LEU A 358 -13.99 3.39 -2.17
CA LEU A 358 -13.77 2.18 -2.96
C LEU A 358 -14.82 2.01 -4.08
N THR A 359 -15.73 2.96 -4.29
CA THR A 359 -16.78 2.85 -5.33
C THR A 359 -16.19 2.78 -6.74
N HIS A 360 -15.03 3.42 -6.97
CA HIS A 360 -14.31 3.31 -8.24
C HIS A 360 -13.85 1.89 -8.58
N TRP A 361 -13.71 1.02 -7.60
CA TRP A 361 -13.36 -0.37 -7.83
C TRP A 361 -14.54 -1.15 -8.46
N GLY A 362 -15.76 -0.63 -8.34
CA GLY A 362 -16.94 -1.20 -9.00
C GLY A 362 -16.90 -1.15 -10.54
N ASP A 363 -16.06 -0.27 -11.10
CA ASP A 363 -15.87 -0.15 -12.54
C ASP A 363 -14.76 -1.07 -13.08
N ILE A 364 -14.02 -1.72 -12.18
CA ILE A 364 -12.85 -2.53 -12.51
C ILE A 364 -13.14 -3.99 -12.12
N GLU A 365 -12.93 -4.91 -13.05
CA GLU A 365 -12.91 -6.34 -12.75
C GLU A 365 -11.47 -6.80 -12.59
N PHE A 366 -11.12 -7.44 -11.46
CA PHE A 366 -9.81 -8.03 -11.33
C PHE A 366 -9.81 -9.36 -10.59
N THR A 367 -8.85 -10.19 -10.95
CA THR A 367 -8.47 -11.40 -10.22
C THR A 367 -7.04 -11.21 -9.73
N LEU A 368 -6.83 -11.35 -8.44
CA LEU A 368 -5.51 -11.27 -7.80
C LEU A 368 -5.18 -12.62 -7.16
N LYS A 369 -4.03 -13.16 -7.52
CA LYS A 369 -3.37 -14.26 -6.80
C LYS A 369 -2.00 -13.78 -6.38
N LEU A 370 -1.70 -13.83 -5.09
CA LEU A 370 -0.39 -13.49 -4.55
C LEU A 370 0.03 -14.57 -3.56
N ALA A 371 1.21 -15.13 -3.76
CA ALA A 371 1.82 -16.09 -2.85
C ALA A 371 3.23 -15.61 -2.47
N LEU A 372 3.50 -15.48 -1.18
CA LEU A 372 4.77 -15.01 -0.64
C LEU A 372 5.33 -16.05 0.31
N ASN A 373 6.63 -16.34 0.21
CA ASN A 373 7.29 -17.13 1.23
C ASN A 373 7.34 -16.38 2.54
N LYS A 374 7.59 -15.05 2.48
CA LYS A 374 7.69 -14.19 3.65
C LYS A 374 7.04 -12.82 3.41
N LEU A 375 6.17 -12.40 4.34
CA LEU A 375 5.63 -11.03 4.42
C LEU A 375 6.05 -10.42 5.76
N LEU A 376 6.70 -9.26 5.72
CA LEU A 376 7.13 -8.53 6.92
C LEU A 376 6.19 -7.34 7.14
N TYR A 377 5.60 -7.28 8.32
CA TYR A 377 4.72 -6.19 8.76
C TYR A 377 4.99 -5.84 10.21
N LYS A 378 5.54 -4.65 10.48
CA LYS A 378 6.07 -4.27 11.80
C LYS A 378 7.05 -5.36 12.29
N ASP A 379 6.81 -5.91 13.48
CA ASP A 379 7.62 -6.98 14.08
C ASP A 379 7.09 -8.39 13.74
N LEU A 380 6.04 -8.49 12.92
CA LEU A 380 5.51 -9.78 12.48
C LEU A 380 6.20 -10.25 11.21
N GLU A 381 6.68 -11.48 11.26
CA GLU A 381 7.06 -12.27 10.10
C GLU A 381 5.94 -13.27 9.80
N ILE A 382 5.33 -13.13 8.63
CA ILE A 382 4.25 -14.00 8.16
C ILE A 382 4.83 -14.88 7.05
N ASN A 383 4.93 -16.16 7.29
CA ASN A 383 5.42 -17.13 6.33
C ASN A 383 4.27 -17.75 5.53
N ASN A 384 4.55 -18.20 4.31
CA ASN A 384 3.57 -18.84 3.41
C ASN A 384 2.29 -18.02 3.23
N PHE A 385 2.44 -16.69 3.13
CA PHE A 385 1.32 -15.80 2.94
C PHE A 385 0.66 -16.00 1.57
N LYS A 386 -0.67 -16.12 1.55
CA LYS A 386 -1.45 -16.26 0.31
C LYS A 386 -2.67 -15.37 0.35
N ILE A 387 -2.94 -14.72 -0.77
CA ILE A 387 -4.18 -14.00 -1.02
C ILE A 387 -4.70 -14.37 -2.42
N ASP A 388 -5.97 -14.81 -2.47
CA ASP A 388 -6.75 -14.96 -3.70
C ASP A 388 -7.97 -14.05 -3.59
N ALA A 389 -8.08 -13.10 -4.51
CA ALA A 389 -9.16 -12.13 -4.51
C ALA A 389 -9.78 -11.94 -5.89
N LEU A 390 -11.09 -11.78 -5.90
CA LEU A 390 -11.89 -11.51 -7.09
C LEU A 390 -12.71 -10.25 -6.85
N ASN A 391 -12.53 -9.24 -7.68
CA ASN A 391 -13.36 -8.04 -7.67
C ASN A 391 -14.47 -8.14 -8.72
N ASN A 392 -15.69 -7.98 -8.25
CA ASN A 392 -16.90 -7.85 -9.06
C ASN A 392 -17.43 -6.41 -8.96
N PRO A 393 -18.37 -5.97 -9.82
CA PRO A 393 -18.86 -4.59 -9.83
C PRO A 393 -19.41 -4.06 -8.50
N LYS A 394 -19.73 -4.93 -7.53
CA LYS A 394 -20.33 -4.53 -6.25
C LYS A 394 -19.53 -4.97 -5.04
N SER A 395 -18.57 -5.86 -5.21
CA SER A 395 -17.83 -6.44 -4.08
C SER A 395 -16.47 -6.95 -4.47
N LEU A 396 -15.50 -6.73 -3.59
CA LEU A 396 -14.23 -7.42 -3.56
C LEU A 396 -14.34 -8.65 -2.65
N ASN A 397 -14.19 -9.83 -3.22
CA ASN A 397 -14.24 -11.10 -2.50
C ASN A 397 -12.81 -11.65 -2.37
N ILE A 398 -12.26 -11.62 -1.17
CA ILE A 398 -10.99 -12.24 -0.81
C ILE A 398 -11.31 -13.64 -0.32
N GLN A 399 -11.23 -14.62 -1.21
CA GLN A 399 -11.57 -16.02 -0.94
C GLN A 399 -10.54 -16.69 -0.03
N THR A 400 -9.28 -16.34 -0.23
CA THR A 400 -8.14 -16.85 0.55
C THR A 400 -7.37 -15.66 1.08
N LEU A 401 -7.18 -15.60 2.39
CA LEU A 401 -6.22 -14.73 3.07
C LEU A 401 -5.62 -15.55 4.21
N THR A 402 -4.47 -16.16 3.96
CA THR A 402 -3.86 -17.12 4.89
C THR A 402 -2.39 -16.83 5.10
N GLY A 403 -1.87 -17.27 6.22
CA GLY A 403 -0.45 -17.18 6.54
C GLY A 403 -0.09 -17.88 7.82
N HIS A 404 1.20 -18.09 8.03
CA HIS A 404 1.79 -18.71 9.21
C HIS A 404 2.58 -17.65 10.00
N VAL A 405 2.23 -17.45 11.25
CA VAL A 405 2.86 -16.47 12.15
C VAL A 405 3.51 -17.18 13.33
N LEU A 406 4.85 -17.14 13.38
CA LEU A 406 5.65 -17.85 14.38
C LEU A 406 5.34 -19.35 14.37
N GLN A 407 4.45 -19.84 15.25
CA GLN A 407 4.05 -21.24 15.36
C GLN A 407 2.55 -21.47 15.12
N GLY A 408 1.83 -20.44 14.69
CA GLY A 408 0.38 -20.49 14.44
C GLY A 408 0.01 -20.12 13.01
N ASP A 409 -1.22 -20.45 12.64
CA ASP A 409 -1.79 -20.18 11.34
C ASP A 409 -3.03 -19.29 11.46
N PHE A 410 -3.29 -18.49 10.40
CA PHE A 410 -4.54 -17.78 10.27
C PHE A 410 -5.19 -17.96 8.91
N SER A 411 -6.52 -17.84 8.88
CA SER A 411 -7.34 -17.78 7.67
C SER A 411 -8.44 -16.75 7.88
N LEU A 412 -8.49 -15.72 7.00
CA LEU A 412 -9.35 -14.54 7.12
C LEU A 412 -10.08 -14.26 5.80
N PRO A 413 -10.88 -15.19 5.22
CA PRO A 413 -11.65 -14.87 4.03
C PRO A 413 -12.57 -13.68 4.30
N THR A 414 -12.60 -12.73 3.35
CA THR A 414 -13.21 -11.41 3.57
C THR A 414 -14.01 -10.97 2.36
N VAL A 415 -15.18 -10.41 2.57
CA VAL A 415 -15.98 -9.76 1.54
C VAL A 415 -16.10 -8.27 1.86
N ILE A 416 -15.75 -7.42 0.89
CA ILE A 416 -15.81 -5.96 1.00
C ILE A 416 -16.80 -5.45 -0.03
N SER A 417 -17.85 -4.73 0.40
CA SER A 417 -18.76 -4.05 -0.51
C SER A 417 -18.09 -2.80 -1.10
N THR A 418 -17.98 -2.73 -2.41
CA THR A 418 -17.41 -1.57 -3.12
C THR A 418 -18.48 -0.62 -3.64
N SER A 419 -19.76 -0.84 -3.31
CA SER A 419 -20.90 -0.05 -3.82
C SER A 419 -21.38 1.04 -2.87
N ILE A 420 -20.85 1.09 -1.65
CA ILE A 420 -21.26 2.04 -0.59
C ILE A 420 -20.03 2.63 0.11
N VAL A 421 -20.20 3.84 0.66
CA VAL A 421 -19.17 4.55 1.45
C VAL A 421 -19.77 4.88 2.83
N PRO A 422 -19.11 4.51 3.92
CA PRO A 422 -17.91 3.65 4.01
C PRO A 422 -18.20 2.20 3.58
N ALA A 423 -17.19 1.53 3.03
CA ALA A 423 -17.31 0.15 2.56
C ALA A 423 -17.71 -0.79 3.70
N HIS A 424 -18.69 -1.66 3.47
CA HIS A 424 -19.04 -2.72 4.42
C HIS A 424 -18.13 -3.93 4.23
N ILE A 425 -17.58 -4.43 5.33
CA ILE A 425 -16.62 -5.52 5.37
C ILE A 425 -17.21 -6.65 6.22
N SER A 426 -17.16 -7.87 5.72
CA SER A 426 -17.48 -9.08 6.46
C SER A 426 -16.32 -10.06 6.36
N MET A 427 -15.84 -10.55 7.50
CA MET A 427 -14.66 -11.39 7.61
C MET A 427 -14.91 -12.58 8.51
N ASP A 428 -14.63 -13.79 8.02
CA ASP A 428 -14.58 -14.98 8.83
C ASP A 428 -13.15 -15.13 9.42
N VAL A 429 -13.09 -15.30 10.73
CA VAL A 429 -11.83 -15.39 11.46
C VAL A 429 -11.59 -16.84 11.86
N THR A 430 -10.44 -17.37 11.47
CA THR A 430 -9.90 -18.63 12.00
C THR A 430 -8.43 -18.43 12.30
N MET A 431 -8.04 -18.61 13.55
CA MET A 431 -6.66 -18.53 14.04
C MET A 431 -6.36 -19.77 14.87
N ASN A 432 -5.17 -20.32 14.73
CA ASN A 432 -4.73 -21.49 15.49
C ASN A 432 -3.35 -21.23 16.08
N ASN A 433 -3.22 -21.36 17.40
CA ASN A 433 -1.95 -21.31 18.15
C ASN A 433 -1.05 -20.09 17.84
N ILE A 434 -1.63 -18.92 17.60
CA ILE A 434 -0.86 -17.69 17.37
C ILE A 434 -0.39 -17.13 18.71
N PRO A 435 0.89 -16.75 18.88
CA PRO A 435 1.37 -16.10 20.09
C PRO A 435 0.65 -14.79 20.36
N LEU A 436 -0.01 -14.70 21.53
CA LEU A 436 -0.89 -13.58 21.88
C LEU A 436 -0.13 -12.26 22.06
N GLN A 437 1.02 -12.27 22.74
CA GLN A 437 1.77 -11.07 23.08
C GLN A 437 2.27 -10.30 21.84
N PRO A 438 2.92 -10.92 20.83
CA PRO A 438 3.26 -10.24 19.58
C PRO A 438 2.04 -9.70 18.81
N LEU A 439 0.92 -10.42 18.85
CA LEU A 439 -0.33 -9.98 18.23
C LEU A 439 -0.85 -8.69 18.89
N LEU A 440 -0.88 -8.63 20.23
CA LEU A 440 -1.29 -7.45 20.99
C LEU A 440 -0.38 -6.24 20.69
N ARG A 441 0.93 -6.45 20.60
CA ARG A 441 1.92 -5.41 20.28
C ARG A 441 1.63 -4.75 18.93
N VAL A 442 1.35 -5.53 17.90
CA VAL A 442 1.08 -5.02 16.55
C VAL A 442 -0.16 -4.12 16.53
N PHE A 443 -1.17 -4.46 17.34
CA PHE A 443 -2.40 -3.66 17.47
C PHE A 443 -2.31 -2.56 18.53
N ASN A 444 -1.11 -2.30 19.10
CA ASN A 444 -0.90 -1.34 20.20
C ASN A 444 -1.84 -1.60 21.39
N GLN A 445 -2.04 -2.87 21.73
CA GLN A 445 -2.80 -3.29 22.90
C GLN A 445 -1.83 -3.62 24.07
N PRO A 446 -2.31 -3.63 25.34
CA PRO A 446 -1.47 -3.98 26.48
C PRO A 446 -0.84 -5.38 26.34
N GLU A 447 0.48 -5.46 26.51
CA GLU A 447 1.26 -6.69 26.35
C GLU A 447 1.30 -7.57 27.62
N ASN A 448 0.42 -7.30 28.57
CA ASN A 448 0.35 -8.01 29.84
C ASN A 448 -0.13 -9.46 29.71
N PHE A 449 -0.60 -9.84 28.53
CA PHE A 449 -1.13 -11.18 28.27
C PHE A 449 -0.22 -11.95 27.32
N SER A 450 0.06 -13.19 27.66
CA SER A 450 0.83 -14.12 26.81
C SER A 450 0.14 -15.49 26.78
N GLY A 451 0.56 -16.34 25.85
CA GLY A 451 0.00 -17.65 25.56
C GLY A 451 -0.22 -17.85 24.06
N LEU A 452 -0.78 -18.97 23.67
CA LEU A 452 -1.11 -19.32 22.30
C LEU A 452 -2.61 -19.21 22.10
N ILE A 453 -3.05 -18.22 21.30
CA ILE A 453 -4.46 -18.00 21.03
C ILE A 453 -4.91 -18.78 19.79
N SER A 454 -6.04 -19.45 19.93
CA SER A 454 -6.86 -19.93 18.82
C SER A 454 -8.20 -19.22 18.88
N ALA A 455 -8.71 -18.79 17.73
CA ALA A 455 -9.97 -18.05 17.64
C ALA A 455 -10.75 -18.46 16.41
N LYS A 456 -12.07 -18.54 16.54
CA LYS A 456 -13.00 -18.79 15.43
C LYS A 456 -14.25 -17.95 15.59
N GLY A 457 -14.68 -17.30 14.50
CA GLY A 457 -15.89 -16.51 14.50
C GLY A 457 -16.01 -15.63 13.27
N ASN A 458 -16.86 -14.64 13.37
CA ASN A 458 -17.08 -13.67 12.30
C ASN A 458 -17.08 -12.25 12.85
N LEU A 459 -16.56 -11.34 12.04
CA LEU A 459 -16.55 -9.91 12.30
C LEU A 459 -17.09 -9.18 11.06
N GLU A 460 -17.93 -8.19 11.27
CA GLU A 460 -18.44 -7.35 10.20
C GLU A 460 -18.54 -5.89 10.65
N GLY A 461 -18.46 -4.97 9.71
CA GLY A 461 -18.58 -3.56 10.03
C GLY A 461 -18.42 -2.67 8.81
N ALA A 462 -18.57 -1.38 9.00
CA ALA A 462 -18.38 -0.36 7.98
C ALA A 462 -17.05 0.36 8.20
N GLY A 463 -16.24 0.48 7.13
CA GLY A 463 -14.94 1.12 7.15
C GLY A 463 -13.81 0.25 7.72
N TYR A 464 -12.55 0.63 7.41
CA TYR A 464 -11.37 -0.18 7.71
C TYR A 464 -10.34 0.55 8.59
N ASN A 465 -10.55 1.82 8.93
CA ASN A 465 -9.67 2.54 9.84
C ASN A 465 -9.98 2.22 11.31
N ARG A 466 -9.06 2.54 12.23
CA ARG A 466 -9.20 2.27 13.67
C ARG A 466 -10.47 2.88 14.27
N LYS A 467 -10.86 4.09 13.85
CA LYS A 467 -12.05 4.79 14.31
C LYS A 467 -13.32 4.07 13.85
N ALA A 468 -13.34 3.62 12.60
CA ALA A 468 -14.43 2.86 12.03
C ALA A 468 -14.59 1.50 12.74
N PHE A 469 -13.48 0.80 13.00
CA PHE A 469 -13.48 -0.46 13.75
C PHE A 469 -14.16 -0.29 15.11
N TYR A 470 -13.84 0.71 15.88
CA TYR A 470 -14.49 0.92 17.15
C TYR A 470 -15.98 1.31 17.03
N ASN A 471 -16.35 2.11 16.04
CA ASN A 471 -17.70 2.67 15.96
C ASN A 471 -18.73 1.74 15.31
N TYR A 472 -18.31 0.91 14.35
CA TYR A 472 -19.26 0.24 13.44
C TYR A 472 -19.09 -1.27 13.37
N TRP A 473 -18.00 -1.83 13.92
CA TRP A 473 -17.77 -3.27 13.83
C TRP A 473 -18.51 -4.03 14.93
N GLN A 474 -18.97 -5.22 14.55
CA GLN A 474 -19.65 -6.17 15.41
C GLN A 474 -19.28 -7.60 15.03
N GLY A 475 -19.62 -8.56 15.89
CA GLY A 475 -19.41 -9.97 15.60
C GLY A 475 -19.23 -10.81 16.85
N THR A 476 -18.90 -12.07 16.63
CA THR A 476 -18.70 -13.05 17.70
C THR A 476 -17.39 -13.81 17.48
N LEU A 477 -16.67 -14.06 18.57
CA LEU A 477 -15.44 -14.83 18.56
C LEU A 477 -15.45 -15.84 19.70
N ASN A 478 -15.21 -17.10 19.37
CA ASN A 478 -14.90 -18.15 20.33
C ASN A 478 -13.38 -18.30 20.37
N THR A 479 -12.80 -18.18 21.53
CA THR A 479 -11.35 -18.21 21.71
C THR A 479 -10.92 -19.26 22.69
N SER A 480 -9.73 -19.82 22.49
CA SER A 480 -9.01 -20.58 23.50
C SER A 480 -7.56 -20.07 23.54
N VAL A 481 -7.02 -19.92 24.74
CA VAL A 481 -5.62 -19.53 24.96
C VAL A 481 -4.96 -20.60 25.81
N SER A 482 -4.02 -21.34 25.24
CA SER A 482 -3.21 -22.28 25.98
C SER A 482 -1.96 -21.59 26.54
N GLN A 483 -1.41 -22.13 27.66
CA GLN A 483 -0.25 -21.57 28.34
C GLN A 483 -0.46 -20.07 28.69
N PHE A 484 -1.66 -19.72 29.10
CA PHE A 484 -2.03 -18.34 29.40
C PHE A 484 -1.29 -17.81 30.61
N LYS A 485 -0.78 -16.58 30.49
CA LYS A 485 -0.18 -15.85 31.60
C LYS A 485 -0.57 -14.37 31.52
N MET A 486 -1.07 -13.85 32.65
CA MET A 486 -1.42 -12.44 32.82
C MET A 486 -0.47 -11.80 33.82
N GLN A 487 0.34 -10.86 33.38
CA GLN A 487 1.30 -10.13 34.22
C GLN A 487 0.61 -9.03 35.03
N GLY A 488 1.16 -8.72 36.20
CA GLY A 488 0.75 -7.60 37.05
C GLY A 488 -0.38 -7.88 38.04
N LEU A 489 -1.04 -9.05 37.97
CA LEU A 489 -2.08 -9.44 38.92
C LEU A 489 -2.00 -10.95 39.19
N ASN A 490 -1.84 -11.33 40.45
CA ASN A 490 -1.97 -12.71 40.91
C ASN A 490 -3.35 -12.89 41.58
N VAL A 491 -4.35 -13.35 40.79
CA VAL A 491 -5.73 -13.53 41.27
C VAL A 491 -5.82 -14.47 42.47
N PRO A 492 -5.22 -15.68 42.47
CA PRO A 492 -5.23 -16.53 43.63
C PRO A 492 -4.66 -15.87 44.89
N GLN A 493 -3.55 -15.16 44.77
CA GLN A 493 -2.88 -14.49 45.89
C GLN A 493 -3.73 -13.35 46.49
N VAL A 494 -4.37 -12.53 45.63
CA VAL A 494 -5.30 -11.47 46.07
C VAL A 494 -6.42 -12.05 46.92
N ILE A 495 -6.98 -13.18 46.50
CA ILE A 495 -8.04 -13.86 47.21
C ILE A 495 -7.51 -14.45 48.54
N GLN A 496 -6.38 -15.12 48.51
CA GLN A 496 -5.77 -15.72 49.72
C GLN A 496 -5.45 -14.65 50.76
N GLN A 497 -4.87 -13.51 50.35
CA GLN A 497 -4.61 -12.37 51.25
C GLN A 497 -5.90 -11.78 51.84
N SER A 498 -6.92 -11.60 51.05
CA SER A 498 -8.20 -11.06 51.53
C SER A 498 -8.92 -12.00 52.46
N VAL A 499 -8.84 -13.31 52.24
CA VAL A 499 -9.38 -14.33 53.16
C VAL A 499 -8.56 -14.36 54.46
N ALA A 500 -7.26 -14.24 54.38
CA ALA A 500 -6.40 -14.16 55.56
C ALA A 500 -6.74 -12.96 56.45
N GLN A 501 -6.91 -11.79 55.85
CA GLN A 501 -7.31 -10.56 56.54
C GLN A 501 -8.68 -10.69 57.23
N ALA A 502 -9.67 -11.29 56.55
CA ALA A 502 -11.04 -11.44 57.05
C ALA A 502 -11.16 -12.49 58.15
N THR A 503 -10.16 -13.38 58.32
CA THR A 503 -10.23 -14.50 59.26
C THR A 503 -9.20 -14.44 60.39
N ASP A 504 -8.39 -13.38 60.49
CA ASP A 504 -7.25 -13.20 61.38
C ASP A 504 -6.27 -14.38 61.35
N LYS A 505 -6.20 -15.11 60.24
CA LYS A 505 -5.27 -16.23 60.02
C LYS A 505 -4.18 -15.82 59.05
N VAL A 506 -2.94 -15.99 59.47
CA VAL A 506 -1.78 -15.73 58.63
C VAL A 506 -1.65 -16.88 57.63
N ILE A 507 -1.89 -16.59 56.35
CA ILE A 507 -1.58 -17.48 55.23
C ILE A 507 -0.27 -16.96 54.63
N TYR A 508 0.78 -17.77 54.66
CA TYR A 508 2.03 -17.45 53.99
C TYR A 508 2.04 -18.12 52.62
N PRO A 509 1.92 -17.34 51.51
CA PRO A 509 2.18 -17.91 50.20
C PRO A 509 3.66 -18.25 50.09
N GLU A 510 3.99 -19.45 49.64
CA GLU A 510 5.38 -19.92 49.50
C GLU A 510 6.16 -19.17 48.41
N ASP A 511 5.48 -18.63 47.38
CA ASP A 511 6.06 -17.83 46.29
C ASP A 511 5.17 -16.62 45.93
N ILE A 512 5.80 -15.42 45.90
CA ILE A 512 5.11 -14.18 45.53
C ILE A 512 5.33 -13.92 44.03
N GLU A 513 4.62 -14.62 43.20
CA GLU A 513 4.60 -14.34 41.77
C GLU A 513 3.62 -13.20 41.43
N SER A 514 4.03 -12.28 40.55
CA SER A 514 3.19 -11.13 40.15
C SER A 514 2.34 -11.42 38.93
N TYR A 515 1.93 -12.67 38.73
CA TYR A 515 1.12 -13.04 37.55
C TYR A 515 0.06 -14.11 37.91
N THR A 516 -0.97 -14.18 37.04
CA THR A 516 -1.95 -15.27 37.00
C THR A 516 -1.62 -16.17 35.82
N GLN A 517 -1.51 -17.48 36.04
CA GLN A 517 -1.21 -18.46 35.00
C GLN A 517 -2.37 -19.47 34.89
N ALA A 518 -2.76 -19.85 33.65
CA ALA A 518 -3.71 -20.92 33.41
C ALA A 518 -3.24 -21.82 32.27
N ASP A 519 -3.50 -23.12 32.37
CA ASP A 519 -3.15 -24.07 31.31
C ASP A 519 -3.95 -23.81 30.06
N ASN A 520 -5.24 -23.49 30.24
CA ASN A 520 -6.15 -23.14 29.16
C ASN A 520 -7.19 -22.12 29.64
N VAL A 521 -7.49 -21.16 28.76
CA VAL A 521 -8.57 -20.17 28.94
C VAL A 521 -9.49 -20.24 27.74
N ILE A 522 -10.75 -20.61 27.94
CA ILE A 522 -11.78 -20.62 26.90
C ILE A 522 -12.69 -19.43 27.14
N ALA A 523 -12.93 -18.62 26.10
CA ALA A 523 -13.82 -17.47 26.22
C ALA A 523 -14.65 -17.25 24.96
N GLN A 524 -15.89 -16.73 25.16
CA GLN A 524 -16.78 -16.30 24.11
C GLN A 524 -16.97 -14.79 24.18
N PHE A 525 -16.59 -14.13 23.09
CA PHE A 525 -16.69 -12.68 22.97
C PHE A 525 -17.76 -12.28 21.98
N LYS A 526 -18.47 -11.20 22.30
CA LYS A 526 -19.37 -10.51 21.38
C LYS A 526 -18.94 -9.04 21.29
N LEU A 527 -18.45 -8.65 20.12
CA LEU A 527 -18.19 -7.26 19.78
C LEU A 527 -19.49 -6.60 19.31
N THR A 528 -19.76 -5.40 19.79
CA THR A 528 -20.85 -4.55 19.31
C THR A 528 -20.33 -3.15 19.01
N PRO A 529 -21.04 -2.32 18.21
CA PRO A 529 -20.62 -0.96 17.91
C PRO A 529 -20.26 -0.14 19.15
N LYS A 530 -19.45 0.90 18.96
CA LYS A 530 -18.84 1.74 20.01
C LYS A 530 -17.76 1.03 20.83
N GLY A 531 -17.13 0.00 20.24
CA GLY A 531 -16.01 -0.73 20.84
C GLY A 531 -16.41 -1.55 22.10
N GLN A 532 -17.67 -1.89 22.24
CA GLN A 532 -18.15 -2.67 23.38
C GLN A 532 -17.92 -4.16 23.14
N LEU A 533 -16.99 -4.75 23.86
CA LEU A 533 -16.71 -6.18 23.88
C LEU A 533 -17.38 -6.79 25.12
N THR A 534 -18.31 -7.70 24.91
CA THR A 534 -18.97 -8.48 25.98
C THR A 534 -18.31 -9.84 26.08
N ILE A 535 -17.87 -10.19 27.26
CA ILE A 535 -17.42 -11.54 27.63
C ILE A 535 -18.65 -12.31 28.07
N ASN A 536 -19.22 -13.14 27.19
CA ASN A 536 -20.39 -13.95 27.49
C ASN A 536 -20.05 -15.08 28.48
N SER A 537 -18.90 -15.69 28.29
CA SER A 537 -18.34 -16.71 29.16
C SER A 537 -16.82 -16.69 29.10
N LEU A 538 -16.20 -16.95 30.23
CA LEU A 538 -14.78 -17.20 30.37
C LEU A 538 -14.62 -18.37 31.34
N ASP A 539 -13.79 -19.35 30.99
CA ASP A 539 -13.37 -20.45 31.85
C ASP A 539 -11.85 -20.62 31.73
N ALA A 540 -11.13 -20.28 32.78
CA ALA A 540 -9.70 -20.44 32.90
C ALA A 540 -9.38 -21.56 33.88
N GLN A 541 -8.61 -22.55 33.47
CA GLN A 541 -8.28 -23.74 34.24
C GLN A 541 -6.78 -23.80 34.52
N ALA A 542 -6.46 -24.03 35.77
CA ALA A 542 -5.13 -24.34 36.28
C ALA A 542 -5.22 -25.53 37.24
N ASP A 543 -4.09 -26.17 37.53
CA ASP A 543 -4.03 -27.28 38.45
C ASP A 543 -4.51 -26.94 39.88
N THR A 544 -4.32 -25.69 40.29
CA THR A 544 -4.61 -25.22 41.65
C THR A 544 -5.91 -24.44 41.79
N TYR A 545 -6.47 -23.93 40.66
CA TYR A 545 -7.69 -23.13 40.67
C TYR A 545 -8.45 -23.21 39.34
N GLN A 546 -9.70 -22.75 39.38
CA GLN A 546 -10.52 -22.49 38.22
C GLN A 546 -11.12 -21.09 38.35
N ILE A 547 -11.12 -20.33 37.25
CA ILE A 547 -11.75 -19.02 37.17
C ILE A 547 -12.80 -19.04 36.08
N LYS A 548 -14.06 -18.77 36.44
CA LYS A 548 -15.15 -18.49 35.51
C LYS A 548 -15.40 -17.00 35.49
N GLY A 549 -15.80 -16.44 34.36
CA GLY A 549 -15.99 -14.99 34.25
C GLY A 549 -17.00 -14.58 33.22
N GLN A 550 -17.53 -13.38 33.41
CA GLN A 550 -18.34 -12.65 32.46
C GLN A 550 -18.17 -11.16 32.68
N GLY A 551 -18.44 -10.34 31.66
CA GLY A 551 -18.31 -8.88 31.83
C GLY A 551 -18.27 -8.13 30.52
N LYS A 552 -17.82 -6.90 30.61
CA LYS A 552 -17.75 -5.97 29.49
C LYS A 552 -16.41 -5.26 29.48
N VAL A 553 -15.86 -5.04 28.28
CA VAL A 553 -14.66 -4.26 28.05
C VAL A 553 -14.98 -3.24 26.98
N ASN A 554 -14.60 -1.97 27.18
CA ASN A 554 -14.73 -0.96 26.15
C ASN A 554 -13.35 -0.69 25.53
N LEU A 555 -13.18 -1.13 24.30
CA LEU A 555 -11.91 -1.01 23.57
C LEU A 555 -11.54 0.44 23.22
N GLN A 556 -12.52 1.32 23.12
CA GLN A 556 -12.32 2.74 22.79
C GLN A 556 -11.96 3.57 24.01
N ARG A 557 -12.60 3.30 25.16
CA ARG A 557 -12.38 4.03 26.41
C ARG A 557 -11.30 3.40 27.28
N HIS A 558 -10.85 2.21 26.93
CA HIS A 558 -9.86 1.44 27.68
C HIS A 558 -10.34 1.06 29.09
N ASP A 559 -11.65 0.85 29.26
CA ASP A 559 -12.23 0.44 30.54
C ASP A 559 -12.80 -0.98 30.51
N LEU A 560 -12.87 -1.58 31.69
CA LEU A 560 -13.44 -2.90 31.88
C LEU A 560 -14.31 -2.96 33.14
N ASP A 561 -15.28 -3.88 33.12
CA ASP A 561 -16.07 -4.31 34.28
C ASP A 561 -16.37 -5.81 34.12
N VAL A 562 -15.56 -6.62 34.79
CA VAL A 562 -15.57 -8.08 34.67
C VAL A 562 -15.73 -8.69 36.05
N THR A 563 -16.69 -9.60 36.17
CA THR A 563 -16.85 -10.40 37.39
C THR A 563 -16.30 -11.79 37.17
N LEU A 564 -15.36 -12.17 38.01
CA LEU A 564 -14.73 -13.48 38.05
C LEU A 564 -15.26 -14.27 39.23
N LEU A 565 -15.53 -15.56 39.05
CA LEU A 565 -15.82 -16.53 40.09
C LEU A 565 -14.62 -17.46 40.20
N VAL A 566 -13.87 -17.34 41.28
CA VAL A 566 -12.59 -18.03 41.47
C VAL A 566 -12.75 -19.15 42.47
N ASN A 567 -12.51 -20.38 42.04
CA ASN A 567 -12.48 -21.56 42.87
C ASN A 567 -11.02 -22.03 43.06
N ILE A 568 -10.50 -21.90 44.26
CA ILE A 568 -9.10 -22.31 44.59
C ILE A 568 -9.13 -23.71 45.22
N LYS A 569 -8.64 -24.68 44.46
CA LYS A 569 -8.63 -26.11 44.84
C LYS A 569 -7.46 -26.49 45.73
N LYS A 570 -6.30 -25.86 45.53
CA LYS A 570 -5.02 -26.14 46.25
C LYS A 570 -4.29 -24.85 46.52
N GLY A 571 -3.30 -24.88 47.43
CA GLY A 571 -2.43 -23.72 47.70
C GLY A 571 -2.86 -22.84 48.87
N TRP A 572 -3.83 -23.25 49.70
CA TRP A 572 -4.29 -22.51 50.85
C TRP A 572 -3.38 -22.63 52.11
N GLY A 573 -2.25 -23.32 52.01
CA GLY A 573 -1.38 -23.64 53.15
C GLY A 573 -1.82 -24.91 53.87
N LYS A 574 -1.62 -24.98 55.23
CA LYS A 574 -1.99 -26.18 56.01
C LYS A 574 -3.49 -26.48 55.93
N GLU A 575 -3.82 -27.69 55.52
CA GLU A 575 -5.23 -28.15 55.43
C GLU A 575 -5.90 -28.11 56.80
N ASN A 576 -7.04 -27.45 56.88
CA ASN A 576 -7.97 -27.51 58.00
C ASN A 576 -9.41 -27.58 57.44
N GLU A 577 -10.38 -27.81 58.31
CA GLU A 577 -11.80 -27.94 57.91
C GLU A 577 -12.32 -26.70 57.20
N PHE A 578 -11.89 -25.51 57.60
CA PHE A 578 -12.26 -24.24 57.01
C PHE A 578 -11.71 -24.12 55.56
N ILE A 579 -10.47 -24.48 55.31
CA ILE A 579 -9.83 -24.48 54.00
C ILE A 579 -10.50 -25.48 53.05
N ARG A 580 -10.83 -26.69 53.55
CA ARG A 580 -11.59 -27.67 52.77
C ARG A 580 -12.98 -27.17 52.35
N GLN A 581 -13.59 -26.30 53.14
CA GLN A 581 -14.85 -25.67 52.82
C GLN A 581 -14.66 -24.54 51.80
N LEU A 582 -13.65 -23.67 51.93
CA LEU A 582 -13.29 -22.61 50.98
C LEU A 582 -12.99 -23.17 49.58
N ALA A 583 -12.30 -24.29 49.49
CA ALA A 583 -11.98 -24.96 48.23
C ALA A 583 -13.25 -25.44 47.44
N LYS A 584 -14.43 -25.43 48.06
CA LYS A 584 -15.70 -25.77 47.42
C LYS A 584 -16.53 -24.57 47.02
N ILE A 585 -16.06 -23.36 47.28
CA ILE A 585 -16.82 -22.12 47.07
C ILE A 585 -16.21 -21.32 45.93
N ASP A 586 -17.06 -20.81 45.06
CA ASP A 586 -16.68 -19.84 44.04
C ASP A 586 -16.65 -18.45 44.69
N ILE A 587 -15.46 -17.83 44.72
CA ILE A 587 -15.23 -16.54 45.35
C ILE A 587 -15.38 -15.45 44.30
N PRO A 588 -16.33 -14.51 44.41
CA PRO A 588 -16.53 -13.45 43.43
C PRO A 588 -15.49 -12.37 43.57
N LEU A 589 -14.80 -12.07 42.46
CA LEU A 589 -13.84 -10.99 42.31
C LEU A 589 -14.31 -10.09 41.15
N ARG A 590 -14.59 -8.83 41.41
CA ARG A 590 -14.89 -7.86 40.37
C ARG A 590 -13.62 -7.08 40.02
N LEU A 591 -13.31 -7.03 38.73
CA LEU A 591 -12.23 -6.20 38.16
C LEU A 591 -12.90 -5.07 37.37
N TYR A 592 -12.51 -3.81 37.65
CA TYR A 592 -13.14 -2.66 37.00
C TYR A 592 -12.17 -1.48 36.84
N GLY A 593 -12.55 -0.52 36.01
CA GLY A 593 -11.79 0.69 35.78
C GLY A 593 -10.93 0.64 34.51
N ASP A 594 -9.90 1.47 34.45
CA ASP A 594 -8.96 1.53 33.31
C ASP A 594 -8.09 0.26 33.27
N TRP A 595 -7.95 -0.36 32.11
CA TRP A 595 -7.17 -1.61 31.97
C TRP A 595 -5.66 -1.47 32.22
N ASN A 596 -5.11 -0.23 32.21
CA ASN A 596 -3.74 0.03 32.63
C ASN A 596 -3.62 0.23 34.15
N ALA A 597 -4.75 0.42 34.86
CA ALA A 597 -4.82 0.67 36.29
C ALA A 597 -6.07 -0.03 36.87
N VAL A 598 -6.13 -1.36 36.68
CA VAL A 598 -7.28 -2.20 37.09
C VAL A 598 -7.47 -2.14 38.59
N GLN A 599 -8.69 -1.79 38.99
CA GLN A 599 -9.17 -1.86 40.37
C GLN A 599 -9.88 -3.18 40.59
N TYR A 600 -9.87 -3.67 41.83
CA TYR A 600 -10.62 -4.88 42.19
C TYR A 600 -11.46 -4.69 43.44
N GLU A 601 -12.57 -5.37 43.46
CA GLU A 601 -13.49 -5.42 44.60
C GLU A 601 -13.69 -6.89 44.99
N LEU A 602 -13.41 -7.19 46.25
CA LEU A 602 -13.52 -8.53 46.81
C LEU A 602 -14.12 -8.46 48.23
N ASN A 603 -15.36 -8.94 48.39
CA ASN A 603 -16.06 -8.87 49.66
C ASN A 603 -16.13 -10.27 50.32
N VAL A 604 -15.00 -10.72 50.84
CA VAL A 604 -14.87 -12.04 51.48
C VAL A 604 -15.67 -12.14 52.77
N GLU A 605 -15.72 -11.06 53.55
CA GLU A 605 -16.45 -11.06 54.85
C GLU A 605 -17.94 -11.30 54.65
N LYS A 606 -18.56 -10.65 53.69
CA LYS A 606 -19.97 -10.88 53.34
C LYS A 606 -20.21 -12.32 52.87
N LEU A 607 -19.34 -12.83 52.00
CA LEU A 607 -19.44 -14.19 51.48
C LEU A 607 -19.37 -15.24 52.61
N LEU A 608 -18.43 -15.09 53.53
CA LEU A 608 -18.28 -15.99 54.68
C LEU A 608 -19.48 -15.92 55.61
N ARG A 609 -20.06 -14.73 55.86
CA ARG A 609 -21.25 -14.55 56.67
C ARG A 609 -22.45 -15.22 56.01
N ASP A 610 -22.67 -15.02 54.74
CA ASP A 610 -23.80 -15.62 54.01
C ASP A 610 -23.68 -17.15 53.99
N GLN A 611 -22.52 -17.71 53.82
CA GLN A 611 -22.24 -19.15 53.88
C GLN A 611 -22.53 -19.74 55.28
N LEU A 612 -22.10 -19.05 56.32
CA LEU A 612 -22.34 -19.47 57.71
C LEU A 612 -23.85 -19.46 58.02
N GLN A 613 -24.57 -18.43 57.54
CA GLN A 613 -26.01 -18.35 57.72
C GLN A 613 -26.75 -19.48 56.97
N GLN A 614 -26.34 -19.77 55.72
CA GLN A 614 -26.94 -20.87 54.96
C GLN A 614 -26.69 -22.23 55.61
N LYS A 615 -25.50 -22.47 56.11
CA LYS A 615 -25.21 -23.73 56.83
C LYS A 615 -25.92 -23.85 58.14
N ALA A 616 -26.03 -22.75 58.91
CA ALA A 616 -26.84 -22.73 60.12
C ALA A 616 -28.30 -23.06 59.81
N LYS A 617 -28.84 -22.47 58.75
CA LYS A 617 -30.21 -22.73 58.28
C LYS A 617 -30.38 -24.20 57.84
N GLN A 618 -29.47 -24.75 57.01
CA GLN A 618 -29.49 -26.15 56.60
C GLN A 618 -29.33 -27.10 57.80
N ALA A 619 -28.50 -26.80 58.78
CA ALA A 619 -28.36 -27.60 59.97
C ALA A 619 -29.64 -27.58 60.80
N ILE A 620 -30.28 -26.43 60.93
CA ILE A 620 -31.57 -26.28 61.59
C ILE A 620 -32.67 -27.02 60.81
N ASP A 621 -32.73 -26.89 59.51
CA ASP A 621 -33.72 -27.59 58.68
C ASP A 621 -33.53 -29.10 58.73
N ASN A 622 -32.29 -29.59 58.66
CA ASN A 622 -31.94 -31.02 58.81
C ASN A 622 -32.25 -31.55 60.22
N TRP A 623 -32.10 -30.73 61.25
CA TRP A 623 -32.48 -31.11 62.63
C TRP A 623 -33.98 -31.11 62.76
N LEU A 624 -34.72 -30.11 62.28
CA LEU A 624 -36.16 -30.06 62.27
C LEU A 624 -36.78 -31.23 61.53
N ASN A 625 -36.24 -31.66 60.40
CA ASN A 625 -36.74 -32.82 59.62
C ASN A 625 -36.47 -34.18 60.30
N LYS A 626 -35.60 -34.23 61.33
CA LYS A 626 -35.31 -35.44 62.11
C LYS A 626 -36.07 -35.54 63.42
N GLN A 627 -36.78 -34.47 63.83
CA GLN A 627 -37.54 -34.40 65.07
C GLN A 627 -39.04 -34.42 64.78
N ASP A 628 -39.82 -34.89 65.77
CA ASP A 628 -41.25 -34.90 65.67
C ASP A 628 -41.83 -33.46 65.66
N ALA A 629 -42.63 -33.10 64.67
CA ALA A 629 -43.14 -31.76 64.48
C ALA A 629 -43.90 -31.18 65.69
N GLU A 630 -44.37 -32.06 66.59
CA GLU A 630 -45.11 -31.67 67.78
C GLU A 630 -44.21 -31.48 69.03
N SER A 631 -42.92 -31.74 68.94
CA SER A 631 -42.03 -31.61 70.09
C SER A 631 -41.93 -30.14 70.57
N PRO A 632 -41.80 -29.90 71.91
CA PRO A 632 -41.70 -28.54 72.44
C PRO A 632 -40.54 -27.74 71.90
N GLU A 633 -39.40 -28.42 71.60
CA GLU A 633 -38.19 -27.83 71.07
C GLU A 633 -38.35 -27.33 69.62
N VAL A 634 -39.12 -28.08 68.81
CA VAL A 634 -39.43 -27.66 67.41
C VAL A 634 -40.40 -26.45 67.41
N LYS A 635 -41.35 -26.42 68.31
CA LYS A 635 -42.25 -25.24 68.44
C LYS A 635 -41.54 -24.00 68.93
N ALA A 636 -40.59 -24.10 69.87
CA ALA A 636 -39.79 -23.00 70.38
C ALA A 636 -38.82 -22.45 69.29
N LEU A 637 -38.16 -23.31 68.50
CA LEU A 637 -37.29 -22.94 67.44
C LEU A 637 -38.04 -22.28 66.27
N ASN A 638 -39.16 -22.76 65.88
CA ASN A 638 -40.05 -22.18 64.87
C ASN A 638 -40.57 -20.77 65.26
N GLN A 639 -40.78 -20.52 66.55
CA GLN A 639 -41.14 -19.19 67.07
C GLN A 639 -39.95 -18.20 67.04
N LEU A 640 -38.75 -18.71 67.29
CA LEU A 640 -37.51 -17.91 67.16
C LEU A 640 -37.19 -17.54 65.70
N LEU A 641 -37.31 -18.52 64.78
CA LEU A 641 -37.09 -18.31 63.34
C LEU A 641 -38.11 -17.36 62.67
N LYS A 642 -39.30 -17.19 63.23
CA LYS A 642 -40.30 -16.19 62.79
C LYS A 642 -39.99 -14.75 63.27
N LYS A 643 -39.02 -14.58 64.19
CA LYS A 643 -38.64 -13.26 64.75
C LYS A 643 -37.30 -12.74 64.18
N ILE A 644 -36.56 -13.55 63.40
CA ILE A 644 -35.37 -13.22 62.65
C ILE A 644 -35.69 -13.08 61.14
#